data_f9161c320dca5024c2adb2f5136fdbae
#
_entry.id   f9161c320dca5024c2adb2f5136fdbae
#
_cell.length_a   1.000
_cell.length_b   1.000
_cell.length_c   1.000
_cell.angle_alpha   90.00
_cell.angle_beta   90.00
_cell.angle_gamma   90.00
#
_symmetry.space_group_name_H-M   'P 1'
#
loop_
_entity.id
_entity.type
_entity.pdbx_description
1 polymer ?
#
loop_
_entity_poly.entity_id
_entity_poly.type
_entity_poly.pdbx_seq_one_letter_code
_entity_poly.pdbx_strand_id
1 'polypeptide(L)'
;MQSRKLRIIQLILVILFLPGISFAQQTLDEIDATPWADTVSPLDGAAPVMESIPFRQVKYVNNDRQISLSGTWTLSDGQGISVNASVPCGIHYALMEAGVIPDPRLGRNDTIAEQCSYKEWTLERTFQYDGSMTDPLLSFKGVANKCRVWLNGEMIGEHEGMFGGPDIAVGSFLRKGENTIKVELSRILVLGGGWTKDANESWKNTVVANCVYGWHYCRIPSLGIWNDVLIIDRPVNRIENPFIMTRHHNGDMRLGLTIPETTSGEIRLLITPDNFKGQSQAYKASINNAKGNVAFDFHINNPQLWWPNDAGEQHLYRAEVQLVKDGKIVSVCSRRFGVRTIEMKPLPIAEEEQAKCYKWLFCINGRDMFIRGTGWCTMDVMLEFTRERYERFLSVARQQHVQMIRAWGGGMPETDTFYDVCDELGIMVLQEWPTCWDSHFVQPYDLLKETVERNTVRLRNHPSLAMWGGGNESYNLVSPTIDMMGRLSKELDGTRVFHRGEPRGGSRHDYHCWWENAPITYNLRMTAHFWGEFGIPSLPNIETINHYMNGERYEWPPKPESTFTHHTATFGYSEDIENLTQYAGYFMPFTSLEDVILGSQLAQTEGVRHTLERARTMWPETTGALYYKLNDNYPGLSWSSVDYQGAIKPLHYFARRAFAPTTSVLLFDTTNLARQEVILPYYLLNDDTTLNGKQMKAHLTVWNHRMECVYDSTFTLVPKQMVEKIADIKLNATQTTSEMLYLKTDLIGTGNKVIARNWYFSNYETRQGVLLESKASEVVMKKKGNRIIITNLSNHPAVGVTLSAPGYAKIFMPSDNYVWIDPHETITITTNVPQSAAIDWWNRKRF
;
A
#
# COMPACT_ATOMS: atom_id res chain seq x y z
N MET A 1 25.81 -31.34 29.40
CA MET A 1 25.12 -30.78 28.22
C MET A 1 25.34 -31.59 26.93
N GLN A 2 26.26 -32.52 26.84
CA GLN A 2 26.46 -33.37 25.63
C GLN A 2 25.51 -34.58 25.53
N SER A 3 24.93 -35.05 26.62
CA SER A 3 24.09 -36.27 26.61
C SER A 3 22.63 -36.04 26.12
N ARG A 4 22.14 -34.81 26.13
CA ARG A 4 20.80 -34.48 25.60
C ARG A 4 20.76 -34.30 24.09
N LYS A 5 21.87 -33.85 23.48
CA LYS A 5 21.95 -33.69 21.99
C LYS A 5 21.98 -35.06 21.28
N LEU A 6 22.58 -36.07 21.88
CA LEU A 6 22.62 -37.41 21.27
C LEU A 6 21.25 -38.12 21.28
N ARG A 7 20.38 -37.88 22.29
CA ARG A 7 19.04 -38.48 22.33
C ARG A 7 18.05 -37.87 21.32
N ILE A 8 18.20 -36.58 21.01
CA ILE A 8 17.36 -35.93 20.00
C ILE A 8 17.76 -36.41 18.62
N ILE A 9 19.05 -36.60 18.34
CA ILE A 9 19.53 -37.13 17.06
C ILE A 9 19.13 -38.60 16.88
N GLN A 10 19.09 -39.42 17.93
CA GLN A 10 18.62 -40.80 17.85
C GLN A 10 17.09 -40.91 17.67
N LEU A 11 16.29 -39.96 18.19
CA LEU A 11 14.85 -39.92 17.95
C LEU A 11 14.50 -39.52 16.53
N ILE A 12 15.29 -38.64 15.92
CA ILE A 12 15.13 -38.23 14.52
C ILE A 12 15.55 -39.33 13.56
N LEU A 13 16.55 -40.16 13.92
CA LEU A 13 17.00 -41.26 13.08
C LEU A 13 16.11 -42.52 13.16
N VAL A 14 15.28 -42.69 14.20
CA VAL A 14 14.35 -43.84 14.33
C VAL A 14 13.07 -43.60 13.52
N ILE A 15 12.71 -42.38 13.20
CA ILE A 15 11.56 -42.05 12.35
C ILE A 15 11.88 -42.24 10.84
N LEU A 16 13.15 -42.37 10.49
CA LEU A 16 13.59 -42.51 9.09
C LEU A 16 13.67 -43.97 8.56
N PHE A 17 13.30 -44.98 9.34
CA PHE A 17 13.38 -46.39 8.92
C PHE A 17 12.13 -47.22 9.20
N LEU A 18 10.94 -46.68 8.89
CA LEU A 18 9.73 -47.49 8.72
C LEU A 18 9.47 -47.64 7.22
N PRO A 19 9.59 -48.83 6.64
CA PRO A 19 9.29 -49.01 5.23
C PRO A 19 7.78 -48.96 5.03
N GLY A 20 7.30 -47.97 4.30
CA GLY A 20 5.94 -47.96 3.75
C GLY A 20 5.02 -46.80 4.11
N ILE A 21 5.48 -45.76 4.77
CA ILE A 21 4.71 -44.50 4.87
C ILE A 21 5.39 -43.44 4.01
N SER A 22 4.85 -43.22 2.81
CA SER A 22 5.16 -42.03 2.02
C SER A 22 4.58 -40.81 2.77
N PHE A 23 5.41 -40.16 3.59
CA PHE A 23 5.07 -38.83 4.06
C PHE A 23 5.09 -37.92 2.83
N ALA A 24 3.93 -37.52 2.36
CA ALA A 24 3.85 -36.42 1.41
C ALA A 24 4.66 -35.26 2.00
N GLN A 25 5.62 -34.75 1.25
CA GLN A 25 6.46 -33.62 1.70
C GLN A 25 5.55 -32.40 1.87
N GLN A 26 5.39 -31.94 3.09
CA GLN A 26 4.57 -30.76 3.37
C GLN A 26 5.27 -29.49 2.85
N THR A 27 4.50 -28.58 2.28
CA THR A 27 4.99 -27.27 1.86
C THR A 27 5.28 -26.38 3.08
N LEU A 28 6.09 -25.34 2.90
CA LEU A 28 6.34 -24.35 3.97
C LEU A 28 5.04 -23.72 4.47
N ASP A 29 4.10 -23.45 3.55
CA ASP A 29 2.78 -22.94 3.87
C ASP A 29 1.99 -23.84 4.81
N GLU A 30 2.04 -25.18 4.57
CA GLU A 30 1.37 -26.17 5.43
C GLU A 30 2.03 -26.29 6.80
N ILE A 31 3.37 -26.25 6.85
CA ILE A 31 4.14 -26.28 8.11
C ILE A 31 3.83 -25.02 8.92
N ASP A 32 3.84 -23.86 8.31
CA ASP A 32 3.56 -22.58 8.98
C ASP A 32 2.11 -22.46 9.44
N ALA A 33 1.15 -23.12 8.79
CA ALA A 33 -0.25 -23.19 9.21
C ALA A 33 -0.50 -24.16 10.37
N THR A 34 0.41 -25.10 10.69
CA THR A 34 0.24 -26.13 11.73
C THR A 34 -0.14 -25.55 13.10
N PRO A 35 0.42 -24.40 13.58
CA PRO A 35 0.08 -23.87 14.91
C PRO A 35 -1.37 -23.44 15.07
N TRP A 36 -2.09 -23.25 13.96
CA TRP A 36 -3.53 -22.92 13.96
C TRP A 36 -4.36 -23.86 13.10
N ALA A 37 -3.86 -25.07 12.83
CA ALA A 37 -4.56 -26.07 12.03
C ALA A 37 -5.97 -26.40 12.58
N ASP A 38 -6.06 -26.60 13.91
CA ASP A 38 -7.31 -26.94 14.59
C ASP A 38 -8.22 -25.74 14.87
N THR A 39 -7.83 -24.53 14.48
CA THR A 39 -8.64 -23.32 14.67
C THR A 39 -9.82 -23.34 13.71
N VAL A 40 -11.04 -23.20 14.26
CA VAL A 40 -12.26 -23.13 13.47
C VAL A 40 -12.40 -21.79 12.78
N SER A 41 -12.62 -21.82 11.46
CA SER A 41 -12.90 -20.63 10.64
C SER A 41 -14.40 -20.32 10.62
N PRO A 42 -14.83 -19.07 10.45
CA PRO A 42 -16.23 -18.71 10.19
C PRO A 42 -16.83 -19.36 8.94
N LEU A 43 -15.99 -19.86 8.03
CA LEU A 43 -16.40 -20.62 6.84
C LEU A 43 -16.67 -22.10 7.11
N ASP A 44 -16.16 -22.64 8.23
CA ASP A 44 -16.25 -24.07 8.53
C ASP A 44 -17.67 -24.49 8.93
N GLY A 45 -17.93 -25.76 8.77
CA GLY A 45 -19.18 -26.37 9.14
C GLY A 45 -20.39 -26.01 8.24
N ALA A 46 -21.50 -26.68 8.49
CA ALA A 46 -22.77 -26.40 7.83
C ALA A 46 -23.49 -25.24 8.54
N ALA A 47 -24.14 -24.38 7.78
CA ALA A 47 -24.98 -23.30 8.30
C ALA A 47 -26.40 -23.41 7.71
N PRO A 48 -27.45 -23.00 8.46
CA PRO A 48 -28.80 -22.90 7.93
C PRO A 48 -28.85 -21.98 6.72
N VAL A 49 -29.67 -22.36 5.73
CA VAL A 49 -29.85 -21.52 4.52
C VAL A 49 -30.99 -20.53 4.80
N MET A 50 -30.71 -19.24 4.49
CA MET A 50 -31.72 -18.19 4.58
C MET A 50 -32.74 -18.32 3.45
N GLU A 51 -34.02 -18.12 3.78
CA GLU A 51 -35.11 -18.04 2.82
C GLU A 51 -35.05 -16.71 2.06
N SER A 52 -35.06 -16.75 0.72
CA SER A 52 -35.19 -15.55 -0.10
C SER A 52 -36.62 -15.01 -0.02
N ILE A 53 -36.73 -13.71 0.22
CA ILE A 53 -38.04 -13.03 0.31
C ILE A 53 -38.10 -11.82 -0.63
N PRO A 54 -39.31 -11.38 -1.08
CA PRO A 54 -39.45 -10.19 -1.90
C PRO A 54 -38.91 -8.95 -1.18
N PHE A 55 -37.93 -8.23 -1.77
CA PHE A 55 -37.32 -7.04 -1.17
C PHE A 55 -38.36 -5.98 -0.77
N ARG A 56 -39.48 -5.84 -1.52
CA ARG A 56 -40.58 -4.91 -1.21
C ARG A 56 -41.30 -5.21 0.12
N GLN A 57 -41.10 -6.38 0.71
CA GLN A 57 -41.72 -6.79 2.00
C GLN A 57 -40.85 -6.38 3.21
N VAL A 58 -39.68 -5.88 3.00
CA VAL A 58 -38.78 -5.44 4.06
C VAL A 58 -38.55 -3.93 3.97
N LYS A 59 -38.44 -3.30 5.14
CA LYS A 59 -38.15 -1.88 5.24
C LYS A 59 -36.67 -1.71 5.51
N TYR A 60 -35.99 -0.94 4.66
CA TYR A 60 -34.63 -0.46 4.94
C TYR A 60 -34.69 0.56 6.07
N VAL A 61 -33.86 0.38 7.09
CA VAL A 61 -33.82 1.25 8.25
C VAL A 61 -32.36 1.66 8.48
N ASN A 62 -32.00 2.81 7.99
CA ASN A 62 -30.70 3.40 8.33
C ASN A 62 -30.83 3.93 9.78
N ASN A 63 -30.45 3.14 10.78
CA ASN A 63 -30.60 3.47 12.17
C ASN A 63 -29.23 3.42 12.89
N ASP A 64 -28.37 4.38 12.57
CA ASP A 64 -27.16 4.63 13.33
C ASP A 64 -27.50 5.35 14.65
N ARG A 65 -27.82 4.55 15.68
CA ARG A 65 -27.96 5.07 17.04
C ARG A 65 -26.58 5.34 17.65
N GLN A 66 -25.90 6.34 17.11
CA GLN A 66 -24.61 6.78 17.59
C GLN A 66 -24.53 8.30 17.65
N ILE A 67 -23.73 8.79 18.58
CA ILE A 67 -23.35 10.20 18.70
C ILE A 67 -21.86 10.29 18.40
N SER A 68 -21.46 11.08 17.40
CA SER A 68 -20.06 11.38 17.14
C SER A 68 -19.59 12.47 18.09
N LEU A 69 -18.49 12.21 18.77
CA LEU A 69 -17.73 13.17 19.55
C LEU A 69 -16.53 13.73 18.78
N SER A 70 -16.38 13.42 17.48
CA SER A 70 -15.41 14.06 16.59
C SER A 70 -15.73 15.54 16.40
N GLY A 71 -14.73 16.37 16.13
CA GLY A 71 -14.84 17.82 15.98
C GLY A 71 -13.99 18.59 16.98
N THR A 72 -14.41 19.78 17.39
CA THR A 72 -13.59 20.65 18.22
C THR A 72 -13.52 20.20 19.67
N TRP A 73 -12.31 20.03 20.18
CA TRP A 73 -11.95 19.79 21.58
C TRP A 73 -10.98 20.87 22.05
N THR A 74 -10.84 21.04 23.36
CA THR A 74 -9.78 21.89 23.97
C THR A 74 -8.59 20.99 24.31
N LEU A 75 -7.42 21.29 23.73
CA LEU A 75 -6.14 20.65 24.04
C LEU A 75 -5.37 21.55 25.02
N SER A 76 -4.88 21.01 26.14
CA SER A 76 -4.14 21.74 27.17
C SER A 76 -3.00 20.89 27.75
N ASP A 77 -1.88 21.56 28.11
CA ASP A 77 -0.77 20.96 28.88
C ASP A 77 -0.90 21.25 30.42
N GLY A 78 -1.92 21.99 30.82
CA GLY A 78 -2.11 22.41 32.24
C GLY A 78 -1.06 23.41 32.73
N GLN A 79 -0.17 23.92 31.90
CA GLN A 79 0.96 24.79 32.22
C GLN A 79 0.93 26.12 31.44
N GLY A 80 -0.17 26.43 30.77
CA GLY A 80 -0.36 27.69 30.04
C GLY A 80 -0.73 27.55 28.57
N ILE A 81 -0.59 26.36 27.97
CA ILE A 81 -1.09 26.10 26.64
C ILE A 81 -2.54 25.60 26.73
N SER A 82 -3.43 26.27 26.02
CA SER A 82 -4.84 25.84 25.85
C SER A 82 -5.30 26.28 24.46
N VAL A 83 -5.58 25.32 23.56
CA VAL A 83 -5.90 25.57 22.14
C VAL A 83 -7.03 24.66 21.68
N ASN A 84 -7.66 25.03 20.56
CA ASN A 84 -8.62 24.15 19.88
C ASN A 84 -7.89 23.04 19.11
N ALA A 85 -8.40 21.82 19.21
CA ALA A 85 -7.96 20.66 18.43
C ALA A 85 -9.16 20.05 17.69
N SER A 86 -9.03 19.83 16.41
CA SER A 86 -10.04 19.15 15.60
C SER A 86 -9.83 17.63 15.64
N VAL A 87 -10.46 16.96 16.61
CA VAL A 87 -10.44 15.48 16.73
C VAL A 87 -11.27 14.82 15.62
N PRO A 88 -10.77 13.82 14.88
CA PRO A 88 -9.49 13.12 15.06
C PRO A 88 -8.27 13.93 14.63
N CYS A 89 -7.21 13.94 15.44
CA CYS A 89 -5.89 14.48 15.08
C CYS A 89 -4.80 14.06 16.08
N GLY A 90 -3.54 14.16 15.63
CA GLY A 90 -2.40 14.18 16.54
C GLY A 90 -2.28 15.54 17.24
N ILE A 91 -1.76 15.57 18.48
CA ILE A 91 -1.55 16.83 19.21
C ILE A 91 -0.62 17.80 18.47
N HIS A 92 0.39 17.25 17.78
CA HIS A 92 1.37 18.03 17.03
C HIS A 92 0.72 18.84 15.91
N TYR A 93 -0.23 18.21 15.20
CA TYR A 93 -1.01 18.89 14.17
C TYR A 93 -1.87 20.02 14.77
N ALA A 94 -2.57 19.75 15.88
CA ALA A 94 -3.37 20.76 16.56
C ALA A 94 -2.54 21.94 17.09
N LEU A 95 -1.35 21.67 17.65
CA LEU A 95 -0.44 22.71 18.16
C LEU A 95 0.15 23.56 17.02
N MET A 96 0.44 22.93 15.88
CA MET A 96 0.90 23.63 14.67
C MET A 96 -0.21 24.55 14.11
N GLU A 97 -1.42 24.02 13.93
CA GLU A 97 -2.56 24.80 13.44
C GLU A 97 -2.89 26.00 14.35
N ALA A 98 -2.69 25.84 15.67
CA ALA A 98 -2.87 26.91 16.65
C ALA A 98 -1.68 27.89 16.73
N GLY A 99 -0.60 27.65 15.98
CA GLY A 99 0.61 28.48 15.98
C GLY A 99 1.44 28.39 17.29
N VAL A 100 1.24 27.35 18.10
CA VAL A 100 2.02 27.12 19.33
C VAL A 100 3.40 26.57 19.00
N ILE A 101 3.48 25.72 18.00
CA ILE A 101 4.74 25.24 17.44
C ILE A 101 4.82 25.62 15.96
N PRO A 102 6.03 25.81 15.40
CA PRO A 102 6.19 25.99 13.97
C PRO A 102 5.85 24.68 13.22
N ASP A 103 5.59 24.79 11.91
CA ASP A 103 5.33 23.61 11.08
C ASP A 103 6.50 22.60 11.18
N PRO A 104 6.27 21.40 11.72
CA PRO A 104 7.33 20.40 11.91
C PRO A 104 7.99 19.92 10.61
N ARG A 105 7.33 20.11 9.47
CA ARG A 105 7.83 19.73 8.14
C ARG A 105 8.88 20.67 7.58
N LEU A 106 9.12 21.81 8.24
CA LEU A 106 10.02 22.88 7.79
C LEU A 106 11.30 22.93 8.62
N GLY A 107 12.43 23.01 7.96
CA GLY A 107 13.70 23.18 8.64
C GLY A 107 14.01 21.97 9.54
N ARG A 108 14.23 22.24 10.81
CA ARG A 108 14.45 21.26 11.88
C ARG A 108 13.40 21.35 12.97
N ASN A 109 12.22 21.82 12.62
CA ASN A 109 11.14 22.08 13.56
C ASN A 109 10.51 20.79 14.14
N ASP A 110 10.72 19.64 13.49
CA ASP A 110 10.38 18.33 14.01
C ASP A 110 10.98 18.07 15.40
N THR A 111 12.17 18.62 15.69
CA THR A 111 12.80 18.54 17.01
C THR A 111 12.00 19.28 18.11
N ILE A 112 11.28 20.35 17.74
CA ILE A 112 10.39 21.08 18.64
C ILE A 112 9.11 20.25 18.87
N ALA A 113 8.56 19.70 17.79
CA ALA A 113 7.38 18.85 17.86
C ALA A 113 7.64 17.59 18.70
N GLU A 114 8.80 16.95 18.54
CA GLU A 114 9.23 15.79 19.34
C GLU A 114 9.11 16.07 20.85
N GLN A 115 9.53 17.27 21.31
CA GLN A 115 9.48 17.63 22.74
C GLN A 115 8.05 17.67 23.28
N CYS A 116 7.05 17.91 22.42
CA CYS A 116 5.64 17.86 22.83
C CYS A 116 5.19 16.44 23.19
N SER A 117 5.78 15.41 22.60
CA SER A 117 5.50 14.01 22.93
C SER A 117 5.94 13.61 24.33
N TYR A 118 6.84 14.35 24.95
CA TYR A 118 7.38 14.08 26.29
C TYR A 118 6.66 14.81 27.40
N LYS A 119 5.53 15.45 27.07
CA LYS A 119 4.62 16.10 28.01
C LYS A 119 3.31 15.34 28.12
N GLU A 120 2.62 15.55 29.24
CA GLU A 120 1.23 15.12 29.41
C GLU A 120 0.29 16.15 28.79
N TRP A 121 -0.77 15.66 28.16
CA TRP A 121 -1.77 16.50 27.50
C TRP A 121 -3.17 16.10 27.92
N THR A 122 -4.08 17.07 27.94
CA THR A 122 -5.49 16.84 28.18
C THR A 122 -6.30 17.33 26.99
N LEU A 123 -7.22 16.50 26.52
CA LEU A 123 -8.25 16.85 25.55
C LEU A 123 -9.60 16.85 26.26
N GLU A 124 -10.35 17.96 26.18
CA GLU A 124 -11.65 18.10 26.83
C GLU A 124 -12.71 18.62 25.85
N ARG A 125 -13.94 18.10 25.99
CA ARG A 125 -15.09 18.54 25.20
C ARG A 125 -16.40 18.45 26.00
N THR A 126 -17.27 19.44 25.83
CA THR A 126 -18.67 19.36 26.24
C THR A 126 -19.56 18.91 25.09
N PHE A 127 -20.61 18.12 25.39
CA PHE A 127 -21.58 17.65 24.40
C PHE A 127 -22.96 17.48 25.05
N GLN A 128 -24.00 17.48 24.20
CA GLN A 128 -25.37 17.27 24.63
C GLN A 128 -25.77 15.80 24.43
N TYR A 129 -26.46 15.23 25.42
CA TYR A 129 -27.03 13.90 25.38
C TYR A 129 -28.54 13.96 25.70
N ASP A 130 -29.35 13.36 24.84
CA ASP A 130 -30.83 13.43 24.95
C ASP A 130 -31.43 12.40 25.91
N GLY A 131 -30.63 11.42 26.38
CA GLY A 131 -31.10 10.35 27.28
C GLY A 131 -31.81 9.21 26.53
N SER A 132 -31.68 9.10 25.21
CA SER A 132 -32.46 8.14 24.40
C SER A 132 -31.84 6.75 24.28
N MET A 133 -30.56 6.59 24.60
CA MET A 133 -29.84 5.31 24.45
C MET A 133 -30.13 4.38 25.63
N THR A 134 -30.22 3.07 25.32
CA THR A 134 -30.53 2.03 26.30
C THR A 134 -29.31 1.57 27.08
N ASP A 135 -28.21 1.32 26.38
CA ASP A 135 -26.92 0.90 26.95
C ASP A 135 -25.78 1.57 26.18
N PRO A 136 -25.49 2.85 26.47
CA PRO A 136 -24.47 3.61 25.74
C PRO A 136 -23.06 3.11 26.02
N LEU A 137 -22.30 2.83 24.93
CA LEU A 137 -20.89 2.50 24.94
C LEU A 137 -20.10 3.67 24.35
N LEU A 138 -19.19 4.25 25.12
CA LEU A 138 -18.17 5.15 24.60
C LEU A 138 -17.07 4.33 23.96
N SER A 139 -16.82 4.56 22.66
CA SER A 139 -15.86 3.80 21.86
C SER A 139 -14.87 4.75 21.21
N PHE A 140 -13.60 4.57 21.50
CA PHE A 140 -12.51 5.23 20.81
C PHE A 140 -11.98 4.29 19.72
N LYS A 141 -11.89 4.79 18.49
CA LYS A 141 -11.37 4.01 17.36
C LYS A 141 -9.84 4.06 17.26
N GLY A 142 -9.20 5.03 17.91
CA GLY A 142 -7.76 5.12 18.01
C GLY A 142 -7.31 6.28 18.91
N VAL A 143 -6.54 5.95 19.95
CA VAL A 143 -5.87 6.91 20.83
C VAL A 143 -4.40 6.52 20.93
N ALA A 144 -3.53 7.42 20.57
CA ALA A 144 -2.09 7.23 20.72
C ALA A 144 -1.61 7.97 21.99
N ASN A 145 -0.98 7.30 22.89
CA ASN A 145 -0.66 5.91 23.01
C ASN A 145 -1.29 5.29 24.28
N LYS A 146 -1.20 6.01 25.43
CA LYS A 146 -1.79 5.65 26.72
C LYS A 146 -2.66 6.78 27.23
N CYS A 147 -3.87 6.46 27.67
CA CYS A 147 -4.82 7.46 28.11
C CYS A 147 -5.61 7.05 29.35
N ARG A 148 -6.11 8.06 30.07
CA ARG A 148 -7.18 7.95 31.08
C ARG A 148 -8.37 8.77 30.62
N VAL A 149 -9.57 8.20 30.77
CA VAL A 149 -10.82 8.82 30.30
C VAL A 149 -11.68 9.18 31.49
N TRP A 150 -12.20 10.40 31.49
CA TRP A 150 -13.05 10.98 32.51
C TRP A 150 -14.38 11.42 31.90
N LEU A 151 -15.47 11.21 32.58
CA LEU A 151 -16.79 11.69 32.18
C LEU A 151 -17.46 12.35 33.37
N ASN A 152 -17.88 13.62 33.21
CA ASN A 152 -18.52 14.42 34.27
C ASN A 152 -17.72 14.48 35.57
N GLY A 153 -16.38 14.46 35.47
CA GLY A 153 -15.47 14.53 36.61
C GLY A 153 -15.13 13.19 37.26
N GLU A 154 -15.68 12.08 36.78
CA GLU A 154 -15.37 10.74 37.26
C GLU A 154 -14.45 10.04 36.27
N MET A 155 -13.42 9.33 36.76
CA MET A 155 -12.54 8.49 35.92
C MET A 155 -13.29 7.21 35.58
N ILE A 156 -13.51 6.97 34.30
CA ILE A 156 -14.32 5.86 33.80
C ILE A 156 -13.49 4.73 33.15
N GLY A 157 -12.21 4.96 32.85
CA GLY A 157 -11.34 3.94 32.27
C GLY A 157 -9.96 4.45 31.88
N GLU A 158 -9.09 3.50 31.59
CA GLU A 158 -7.76 3.73 31.03
C GLU A 158 -7.49 2.73 29.90
N HIS A 159 -6.57 3.05 29.02
CA HIS A 159 -6.17 2.18 27.93
C HIS A 159 -4.74 2.47 27.50
N GLU A 160 -4.09 1.44 26.93
CA GLU A 160 -2.80 1.54 26.26
C GLU A 160 -2.86 0.82 24.92
N GLY A 161 -2.11 1.31 23.96
CA GLY A 161 -2.09 0.82 22.57
C GLY A 161 -2.77 1.80 21.60
N MET A 162 -2.20 1.91 20.41
CA MET A 162 -2.60 2.94 19.44
C MET A 162 -3.85 2.56 18.61
N PHE A 163 -4.08 1.25 18.35
CA PHE A 163 -4.95 0.81 17.27
C PHE A 163 -6.29 0.24 17.74
N GLY A 164 -7.07 1.06 18.42
CA GLY A 164 -8.42 0.77 18.89
C GLY A 164 -8.54 0.72 20.41
N GLY A 165 -9.66 1.18 20.92
CA GLY A 165 -9.97 1.28 22.35
C GLY A 165 -9.62 2.64 22.96
N PRO A 166 -10.10 2.88 24.20
CA PRO A 166 -10.95 1.98 24.97
C PRO A 166 -12.41 1.96 24.53
N ASP A 167 -13.11 0.86 24.88
CA ASP A 167 -14.56 0.76 24.84
C ASP A 167 -15.10 0.72 26.26
N ILE A 168 -15.91 1.72 26.69
CA ILE A 168 -16.33 1.92 28.07
C ILE A 168 -17.86 2.01 28.15
N ALA A 169 -18.50 1.18 28.97
CA ALA A 169 -19.93 1.31 29.24
C ALA A 169 -20.17 2.58 30.09
N VAL A 170 -20.93 3.53 29.54
CA VAL A 170 -21.08 4.86 30.15
C VAL A 170 -22.49 5.21 30.63
N GLY A 171 -23.41 4.24 30.64
CA GLY A 171 -24.81 4.47 31.02
C GLY A 171 -25.00 5.05 32.41
N SER A 172 -24.16 4.68 33.40
CA SER A 172 -24.21 5.21 34.76
C SER A 172 -23.57 6.59 34.92
N PHE A 173 -22.75 7.01 33.95
CA PHE A 173 -21.99 8.28 34.02
C PHE A 173 -22.60 9.37 33.16
N LEU A 174 -23.39 9.02 32.11
CA LEU A 174 -24.06 9.98 31.24
C LEU A 174 -25.26 10.62 31.93
N ARG A 175 -25.43 11.92 31.72
CA ARG A 175 -26.56 12.71 32.19
C ARG A 175 -27.34 13.23 31.00
N LYS A 176 -28.66 13.25 31.10
CA LYS A 176 -29.47 13.97 30.11
C LYS A 176 -29.14 15.47 30.17
N GLY A 177 -28.85 16.06 29.01
CA GLY A 177 -28.36 17.43 28.91
C GLY A 177 -26.85 17.47 28.65
N GLU A 178 -26.19 18.44 29.26
CA GLU A 178 -24.76 18.68 29.09
C GLU A 178 -23.89 17.65 29.81
N ASN A 179 -22.87 17.16 29.11
CA ASN A 179 -21.83 16.27 29.64
C ASN A 179 -20.47 16.78 29.24
N THR A 180 -19.47 16.51 30.06
CA THR A 180 -18.06 16.84 29.78
C THR A 180 -17.23 15.56 29.77
N ILE A 181 -16.57 15.29 28.63
CA ILE A 181 -15.58 14.22 28.47
C ILE A 181 -14.20 14.85 28.52
N LYS A 182 -13.27 14.21 29.26
CA LYS A 182 -11.87 14.57 29.32
C LYS A 182 -11.01 13.33 29.09
N VAL A 183 -9.99 13.46 28.24
CA VAL A 183 -8.99 12.43 27.96
C VAL A 183 -7.62 12.96 28.34
N GLU A 184 -6.98 12.32 29.30
CA GLU A 184 -5.60 12.60 29.69
C GLU A 184 -4.68 11.68 28.93
N LEU A 185 -3.78 12.23 28.12
CA LEU A 185 -2.75 11.51 27.37
C LEU A 185 -1.46 11.48 28.17
N SER A 186 -0.96 10.29 28.43
CA SER A 186 0.34 10.13 29.09
C SER A 186 1.48 10.45 28.14
N ARG A 187 2.50 11.12 28.63
CA ARG A 187 3.74 11.38 27.89
C ARG A 187 4.38 10.10 27.41
N ILE A 188 5.05 10.19 26.28
CA ILE A 188 5.89 9.11 25.78
C ILE A 188 7.18 9.06 26.61
N LEU A 189 7.54 7.91 27.12
CA LEU A 189 8.77 7.69 27.89
C LEU A 189 9.97 7.30 27.00
N VAL A 190 9.95 7.72 25.75
CA VAL A 190 11.04 7.44 24.82
C VAL A 190 12.17 8.42 25.05
N LEU A 191 13.29 7.90 25.47
CA LEU A 191 14.53 8.64 25.56
C LEU A 191 15.48 8.07 24.53
N GLY A 192 15.83 8.83 23.53
CA GLY A 192 16.71 8.43 22.46
C GLY A 192 15.97 8.08 21.17
N GLY A 193 16.64 8.10 20.06
CA GLY A 193 16.00 8.12 18.81
C GLY A 193 16.51 7.22 17.74
N GLY A 194 15.63 6.91 16.84
CA GLY A 194 15.96 6.32 15.57
C GLY A 194 16.58 4.93 15.63
N TRP A 195 17.18 4.54 14.54
CA TRP A 195 17.87 3.27 14.31
C TRP A 195 19.18 3.08 15.06
N THR A 196 19.68 4.09 15.78
CA THR A 196 20.95 3.93 16.49
C THR A 196 20.82 2.88 17.59
N LYS A 197 21.90 2.20 17.93
CA LYS A 197 21.95 1.18 19.00
C LYS A 197 21.47 1.69 20.36
N ASP A 198 21.49 3.02 20.53
CA ASP A 198 21.02 3.73 21.72
C ASP A 198 19.56 4.21 21.57
N ALA A 199 18.92 3.94 20.43
CA ALA A 199 17.49 4.17 20.30
C ALA A 199 16.79 3.42 21.40
N ASN A 200 16.13 4.15 22.27
CA ASN A 200 15.23 3.51 23.19
C ASN A 200 14.14 2.82 22.35
N GLU A 201 14.18 1.51 22.33
CA GLU A 201 13.21 0.69 21.62
C GLU A 201 11.83 0.68 22.31
N SER A 202 11.45 1.84 22.89
CA SER A 202 10.19 1.97 23.64
C SER A 202 8.96 1.73 22.77
N TRP A 203 9.05 1.97 21.46
CA TRP A 203 8.01 1.54 20.52
C TRP A 203 7.84 0.00 20.52
N LYS A 204 8.84 -0.77 20.94
CA LYS A 204 8.74 -2.22 21.17
C LYS A 204 8.07 -2.59 22.49
N ASN A 205 7.97 -1.66 23.44
CA ASN A 205 7.34 -1.88 24.73
C ASN A 205 5.83 -1.58 24.75
N THR A 206 5.28 -1.22 23.61
CA THR A 206 3.86 -0.94 23.42
C THR A 206 3.47 -1.31 21.97
N VAL A 207 2.25 -0.98 21.52
CA VAL A 207 1.79 -1.26 20.14
C VAL A 207 1.46 0.05 19.45
N VAL A 208 2.36 0.52 18.62
CA VAL A 208 2.30 1.81 17.90
C VAL A 208 2.86 1.67 16.48
N ALA A 209 2.60 2.67 15.63
CA ALA A 209 3.30 2.82 14.37
C ALA A 209 4.77 3.20 14.62
N ASN A 210 5.72 2.32 14.31
CA ASN A 210 7.12 2.58 14.63
C ASN A 210 7.77 3.59 13.68
N CYS A 211 7.20 3.84 12.49
CA CYS A 211 7.73 4.81 11.53
C CYS A 211 7.84 6.24 12.09
N VAL A 212 7.07 6.57 13.13
CA VAL A 212 7.15 7.88 13.81
C VAL A 212 8.27 7.98 14.85
N TYR A 213 9.07 6.92 15.00
CA TYR A 213 10.19 6.87 15.95
C TYR A 213 11.57 7.01 15.28
N GLY A 214 11.62 7.59 14.08
CA GLY A 214 12.86 7.93 13.39
C GLY A 214 13.10 7.24 12.05
N TRP A 215 12.28 6.25 11.68
CA TRP A 215 12.28 5.75 10.31
C TRP A 215 11.72 6.85 9.39
N HIS A 216 12.34 7.06 8.23
CA HIS A 216 12.04 8.16 7.32
C HIS A 216 12.27 9.56 7.89
N TYR A 217 13.40 9.74 8.59
CA TYR A 217 14.02 11.03 8.94
C TYR A 217 13.40 11.75 10.14
N CYS A 218 12.11 11.56 10.38
CA CYS A 218 11.38 12.30 11.39
C CYS A 218 11.10 11.44 12.61
N ARG A 219 11.27 12.02 13.79
CA ARG A 219 10.86 11.41 15.03
C ARG A 219 9.86 12.31 15.76
N ILE A 220 8.58 12.02 15.55
CA ILE A 220 7.47 12.64 16.26
C ILE A 220 6.63 11.51 16.86
N PRO A 221 6.99 10.98 18.06
CA PRO A 221 6.22 9.91 18.69
C PRO A 221 4.76 10.29 18.85
N SER A 222 3.86 9.44 18.38
CA SER A 222 2.44 9.76 18.25
C SER A 222 1.77 9.99 19.58
N LEU A 223 1.04 11.11 19.71
CA LEU A 223 0.08 11.40 20.77
C LEU A 223 -1.17 12.03 20.16
N GLY A 224 -2.34 11.66 20.67
CA GLY A 224 -3.59 12.27 20.23
C GLY A 224 -4.75 11.29 20.15
N ILE A 225 -5.93 11.82 19.94
CA ILE A 225 -7.11 11.04 19.54
C ILE A 225 -7.15 11.09 18.01
N TRP A 226 -6.53 10.10 17.37
CA TRP A 226 -6.24 10.14 15.93
C TRP A 226 -7.32 9.47 15.06
N ASN A 227 -8.32 8.86 15.71
CA ASN A 227 -9.46 8.25 15.02
C ASN A 227 -10.76 8.61 15.75
N ASP A 228 -11.92 8.23 15.23
CA ASP A 228 -13.22 8.66 15.74
C ASP A 228 -13.49 8.29 17.19
N VAL A 229 -14.27 9.14 17.85
CA VAL A 229 -14.85 8.92 19.18
C VAL A 229 -16.35 8.89 19.05
N LEU A 230 -16.97 7.78 19.45
CA LEU A 230 -18.40 7.53 19.28
C LEU A 230 -19.05 7.14 20.61
N ILE A 231 -20.31 7.55 20.83
CA ILE A 231 -21.20 6.92 21.80
C ILE A 231 -22.19 6.08 21.00
N ILE A 232 -22.18 4.77 21.23
CA ILE A 232 -22.96 3.78 20.46
C ILE A 232 -24.00 3.14 21.38
N ASP A 233 -25.28 3.12 20.97
CA ASP A 233 -26.35 2.42 21.72
C ASP A 233 -26.23 0.89 21.50
N ARG A 234 -26.22 0.14 22.62
CA ARG A 234 -26.17 -1.32 22.62
C ARG A 234 -27.43 -1.89 23.25
N PRO A 235 -28.58 -1.93 22.55
CA PRO A 235 -29.78 -2.52 23.10
C PRO A 235 -29.60 -3.99 23.52
N VAL A 236 -30.32 -4.46 24.54
CA VAL A 236 -30.22 -5.82 25.08
C VAL A 236 -30.39 -6.88 23.98
N ASN A 237 -31.40 -6.71 23.10
CA ASN A 237 -31.56 -7.56 21.93
C ASN A 237 -30.81 -6.90 20.77
N ARG A 238 -29.59 -7.34 20.50
CA ARG A 238 -28.76 -6.81 19.42
C ARG A 238 -28.00 -7.89 18.68
N ILE A 239 -27.62 -7.56 17.49
CA ILE A 239 -26.65 -8.28 16.66
C ILE A 239 -25.40 -7.42 16.52
N GLU A 240 -24.24 -8.06 16.48
CA GLU A 240 -22.95 -7.40 16.34
C GLU A 240 -22.10 -8.05 15.25
N ASN A 241 -21.11 -7.31 14.78
CA ASN A 241 -20.02 -7.79 13.93
C ASN A 241 -20.47 -8.56 12.68
N PRO A 242 -21.45 -8.06 11.88
CA PRO A 242 -21.85 -8.76 10.67
C PRO A 242 -20.64 -8.93 9.75
N PHE A 243 -20.48 -10.17 9.27
CA PHE A 243 -19.41 -10.56 8.36
C PHE A 243 -20.01 -11.24 7.14
N ILE A 244 -19.83 -10.61 5.96
CA ILE A 244 -20.35 -11.11 4.69
C ILE A 244 -19.22 -11.83 3.97
N MET A 245 -19.30 -13.14 3.90
CA MET A 245 -18.23 -13.99 3.35
C MET A 245 -18.66 -14.53 1.98
N THR A 246 -17.81 -14.36 0.99
CA THR A 246 -17.96 -15.01 -0.31
C THR A 246 -17.40 -16.44 -0.21
N ARG A 247 -18.25 -17.45 -0.38
CA ARG A 247 -17.83 -18.86 -0.44
C ARG A 247 -17.42 -19.25 -1.86
N HIS A 248 -18.17 -18.75 -2.82
CA HIS A 248 -17.85 -18.96 -4.23
C HIS A 248 -18.29 -17.74 -5.07
N HIS A 249 -17.53 -17.41 -6.10
CA HIS A 249 -17.81 -16.24 -6.96
C HIS A 249 -19.08 -16.36 -7.81
N ASN A 250 -19.74 -17.52 -7.80
CA ASN A 250 -21.08 -17.70 -8.40
C ASN A 250 -22.22 -17.04 -7.60
N GLY A 251 -21.94 -16.50 -6.41
CA GLY A 251 -22.91 -15.87 -5.52
C GLY A 251 -23.23 -16.66 -4.25
N ASP A 252 -22.58 -17.79 -4.01
CA ASP A 252 -22.71 -18.53 -2.75
C ASP A 252 -22.00 -17.77 -1.64
N MET A 253 -22.75 -17.37 -0.63
CA MET A 253 -22.35 -16.45 0.42
C MET A 253 -22.64 -17.04 1.80
N ARG A 254 -21.96 -16.51 2.82
CA ARG A 254 -22.26 -16.76 4.22
C ARG A 254 -22.33 -15.45 4.99
N LEU A 255 -23.34 -15.30 5.84
CA LEU A 255 -23.46 -14.25 6.84
C LEU A 255 -23.04 -14.80 8.19
N GLY A 256 -22.00 -14.23 8.81
CA GLY A 256 -21.64 -14.44 10.22
C GLY A 256 -22.15 -13.29 11.08
N LEU A 257 -22.57 -13.60 12.29
CA LEU A 257 -23.07 -12.61 13.28
C LEU A 257 -22.63 -13.02 14.69
N THR A 258 -22.50 -12.04 15.56
CA THR A 258 -22.40 -12.26 17.02
C THR A 258 -23.70 -11.84 17.67
N ILE A 259 -24.27 -12.72 18.49
CA ILE A 259 -25.47 -12.49 19.33
C ILE A 259 -25.02 -12.50 20.79
N PRO A 260 -24.81 -11.33 21.43
CA PRO A 260 -24.21 -11.25 22.76
C PRO A 260 -25.08 -11.89 23.86
N GLU A 261 -26.40 -11.72 23.75
CA GLU A 261 -27.38 -12.21 24.73
C GLU A 261 -28.34 -13.21 24.11
N THR A 262 -28.72 -14.24 24.89
CA THR A 262 -29.66 -15.26 24.41
C THR A 262 -30.94 -14.65 23.85
N THR A 263 -31.14 -14.86 22.55
CA THR A 263 -32.23 -14.19 21.81
C THR A 263 -32.94 -15.15 20.85
N SER A 264 -34.25 -14.95 20.72
CA SER A 264 -35.07 -15.58 19.68
C SER A 264 -35.72 -14.50 18.83
N GLY A 265 -35.91 -14.78 17.55
CA GLY A 265 -36.48 -13.82 16.58
C GLY A 265 -36.19 -14.22 15.14
N GLU A 266 -36.22 -13.24 14.26
CA GLU A 266 -35.91 -13.38 12.84
C GLU A 266 -34.74 -12.48 12.46
N ILE A 267 -33.74 -13.05 11.82
CA ILE A 267 -32.64 -12.28 11.16
C ILE A 267 -33.12 -11.99 9.73
N ARG A 268 -33.11 -10.73 9.34
CA ARG A 268 -33.29 -10.29 7.96
C ARG A 268 -32.00 -9.73 7.41
N LEU A 269 -31.67 -10.07 6.16
CA LEU A 269 -30.54 -9.58 5.42
C LEU A 269 -31.01 -8.90 4.15
N LEU A 270 -30.73 -7.63 4.00
CA LEU A 270 -31.03 -6.82 2.83
C LEU A 270 -29.72 -6.51 2.10
N ILE A 271 -29.64 -6.90 0.82
CA ILE A 271 -28.47 -6.63 -0.03
C ILE A 271 -28.90 -5.64 -1.10
N THR A 272 -28.20 -4.52 -1.15
CA THR A 272 -28.40 -3.46 -2.16
C THR A 272 -27.11 -3.16 -2.91
N PRO A 273 -27.15 -2.90 -4.23
CA PRO A 273 -26.01 -2.31 -4.93
C PRO A 273 -25.63 -0.97 -4.31
N ASP A 274 -24.32 -0.71 -4.14
CA ASP A 274 -23.81 0.54 -3.56
C ASP A 274 -23.35 1.51 -4.66
N ASN A 275 -22.47 1.08 -5.55
CA ASN A 275 -21.86 1.92 -6.57
C ASN A 275 -22.21 1.53 -8.03
N PHE A 276 -23.15 0.63 -8.23
CA PHE A 276 -23.58 0.20 -9.55
C PHE A 276 -25.11 0.04 -9.63
N LYS A 277 -25.65 -0.13 -10.83
CA LYS A 277 -27.08 -0.39 -11.03
C LYS A 277 -27.35 -1.88 -11.00
N GLY A 278 -28.22 -2.33 -10.10
CA GLY A 278 -28.56 -3.75 -9.93
C GLY A 278 -29.85 -3.94 -9.13
N GLN A 279 -30.25 -5.20 -8.94
CA GLN A 279 -31.45 -5.55 -8.16
C GLN A 279 -31.06 -5.75 -6.69
N SER A 280 -31.86 -5.16 -5.82
CA SER A 280 -31.78 -5.44 -4.38
C SER A 280 -32.43 -6.79 -4.05
N GLN A 281 -31.87 -7.52 -3.08
CA GLN A 281 -32.29 -8.83 -2.66
C GLN A 281 -32.48 -8.87 -1.15
N ALA A 282 -33.40 -9.71 -0.65
CA ALA A 282 -33.63 -9.84 0.78
C ALA A 282 -33.81 -11.30 1.18
N TYR A 283 -33.37 -11.58 2.39
CA TYR A 283 -33.36 -12.93 2.97
C TYR A 283 -33.78 -12.88 4.43
N LYS A 284 -34.29 -14.00 4.95
CA LYS A 284 -34.64 -14.17 6.38
C LYS A 284 -34.25 -15.54 6.90
N ALA A 285 -33.98 -15.61 8.19
CA ALA A 285 -33.84 -16.88 8.92
C ALA A 285 -34.34 -16.69 10.35
N SER A 286 -34.88 -17.75 10.94
CA SER A 286 -35.32 -17.74 12.34
C SER A 286 -34.15 -18.14 13.25
N ILE A 287 -34.07 -17.52 14.42
CA ILE A 287 -33.18 -17.88 15.52
C ILE A 287 -33.99 -18.21 16.77
N ASN A 288 -33.58 -19.28 17.47
CA ASN A 288 -34.26 -19.75 18.69
C ASN A 288 -33.19 -19.93 19.78
N ASN A 289 -33.29 -19.18 20.87
CA ASN A 289 -32.34 -19.20 21.99
C ASN A 289 -30.86 -19.14 21.54
N ALA A 290 -30.60 -18.34 20.51
CA ALA A 290 -29.25 -18.19 19.95
C ALA A 290 -28.40 -17.27 20.83
N LYS A 291 -27.14 -17.63 21.03
CA LYS A 291 -26.10 -16.83 21.73
C LYS A 291 -24.74 -17.13 21.14
N GLY A 292 -23.86 -16.14 21.10
CA GLY A 292 -22.50 -16.25 20.55
C GLY A 292 -22.49 -16.09 19.03
N ASN A 293 -21.54 -16.74 18.38
CA ASN A 293 -21.38 -16.65 16.92
C ASN A 293 -22.39 -17.58 16.23
N VAL A 294 -23.12 -17.03 15.27
CA VAL A 294 -24.08 -17.75 14.40
C VAL A 294 -23.76 -17.45 12.95
N ALA A 295 -24.08 -18.40 12.07
CA ALA A 295 -23.86 -18.24 10.64
C ALA A 295 -25.07 -18.73 9.84
N PHE A 296 -25.26 -18.13 8.65
CA PHE A 296 -26.32 -18.46 7.71
C PHE A 296 -25.77 -18.44 6.29
N ASP A 297 -26.10 -19.48 5.50
CA ASP A 297 -25.76 -19.48 4.08
C ASP A 297 -26.89 -18.80 3.27
N PHE A 298 -26.54 -18.09 2.20
CA PHE A 298 -27.49 -17.48 1.26
C PHE A 298 -26.85 -17.38 -0.13
N HIS A 299 -27.65 -17.05 -1.14
CA HIS A 299 -27.18 -16.95 -2.51
C HIS A 299 -27.59 -15.65 -3.17
N ILE A 300 -26.63 -14.85 -3.62
CA ILE A 300 -26.88 -13.66 -4.42
C ILE A 300 -27.08 -14.08 -5.89
N ASN A 301 -28.26 -13.81 -6.41
CA ASN A 301 -28.55 -14.08 -7.82
C ASN A 301 -27.86 -13.07 -8.73
N ASN A 302 -27.19 -13.55 -9.77
CA ASN A 302 -26.44 -12.75 -10.75
C ASN A 302 -25.48 -11.77 -10.09
N PRO A 303 -24.51 -12.25 -9.28
CA PRO A 303 -23.60 -11.39 -8.55
C PRO A 303 -22.74 -10.59 -9.51
N GLN A 304 -22.58 -9.29 -9.23
CA GLN A 304 -21.57 -8.46 -9.87
C GLN A 304 -20.32 -8.54 -9.03
N LEU A 305 -19.23 -9.01 -9.63
CA LEU A 305 -17.99 -9.29 -8.92
C LEU A 305 -17.18 -8.02 -8.70
N TRP A 306 -16.47 -7.95 -7.58
CA TRP A 306 -15.41 -6.99 -7.36
C TRP A 306 -14.09 -7.54 -7.94
N TRP A 307 -13.38 -6.72 -8.68
CA TRP A 307 -12.11 -7.07 -9.32
C TRP A 307 -11.00 -6.08 -8.94
N PRO A 308 -9.75 -6.53 -8.89
CA PRO A 308 -8.60 -5.62 -8.83
C PRO A 308 -8.53 -4.70 -10.05
N ASN A 309 -7.82 -3.59 -9.88
CA ASN A 309 -7.54 -2.63 -10.96
C ASN A 309 -7.07 -3.33 -12.24
N ASP A 310 -7.56 -2.90 -13.41
CA ASP A 310 -7.35 -3.47 -14.74
C ASP A 310 -7.87 -4.90 -14.95
N ALA A 311 -8.47 -5.52 -13.97
CA ALA A 311 -8.98 -6.89 -14.09
C ALA A 311 -10.50 -6.96 -14.32
N GLY A 312 -11.22 -5.91 -13.99
CA GLY A 312 -12.66 -5.76 -14.08
C GLY A 312 -13.17 -4.59 -13.25
N GLU A 313 -14.48 -4.51 -13.07
CA GLU A 313 -15.14 -3.42 -12.34
C GLU A 313 -15.10 -3.66 -10.82
N GLN A 314 -15.16 -2.59 -10.04
CA GLN A 314 -15.15 -2.60 -8.58
C GLN A 314 -16.58 -2.50 -8.04
N HIS A 315 -17.39 -3.54 -8.26
CA HIS A 315 -18.77 -3.56 -7.79
C HIS A 315 -18.86 -3.77 -6.28
N LEU A 316 -19.53 -2.86 -5.62
CA LEU A 316 -19.71 -2.85 -4.17
C LEU A 316 -21.19 -2.94 -3.81
N TYR A 317 -21.48 -3.67 -2.75
CA TYR A 317 -22.79 -3.85 -2.18
C TYR A 317 -22.84 -3.30 -0.76
N ARG A 318 -24.05 -3.03 -0.30
CA ARG A 318 -24.36 -2.75 1.09
C ARG A 318 -25.28 -3.86 1.64
N ALA A 319 -24.86 -4.45 2.75
CA ALA A 319 -25.66 -5.38 3.53
C ALA A 319 -26.24 -4.64 4.74
N GLU A 320 -27.55 -4.65 4.90
CA GLU A 320 -28.21 -4.28 6.15
C GLU A 320 -28.75 -5.56 6.81
N VAL A 321 -28.29 -5.83 8.03
CA VAL A 321 -28.73 -6.97 8.82
C VAL A 321 -29.63 -6.45 9.94
N GLN A 322 -30.82 -7.02 10.06
CA GLN A 322 -31.84 -6.64 11.03
C GLN A 322 -32.17 -7.81 11.95
N LEU A 323 -32.29 -7.56 13.24
CA LEU A 323 -32.95 -8.48 14.19
C LEU A 323 -34.39 -8.01 14.38
N VAL A 324 -35.33 -8.89 14.07
CA VAL A 324 -36.77 -8.64 14.22
C VAL A 324 -37.32 -9.52 15.35
N LYS A 325 -38.02 -8.90 16.31
CA LYS A 325 -38.64 -9.56 17.44
C LYS A 325 -40.09 -9.06 17.55
N ASP A 326 -41.06 -9.96 17.66
CA ASP A 326 -42.49 -9.63 17.75
C ASP A 326 -42.94 -8.65 16.62
N GLY A 327 -42.40 -8.85 15.40
CA GLY A 327 -42.68 -8.02 14.24
C GLY A 327 -42.02 -6.63 14.22
N LYS A 328 -41.22 -6.31 15.24
CA LYS A 328 -40.48 -5.02 15.33
C LYS A 328 -38.97 -5.21 15.10
N ILE A 329 -38.36 -4.30 14.36
CA ILE A 329 -36.91 -4.25 14.21
C ILE A 329 -36.31 -3.69 15.52
N VAL A 330 -35.49 -4.50 16.20
CA VAL A 330 -34.90 -4.16 17.51
C VAL A 330 -33.42 -3.88 17.42
N SER A 331 -32.74 -4.34 16.36
CA SER A 331 -31.32 -4.05 16.09
C SER A 331 -31.05 -4.02 14.60
N VAL A 332 -30.14 -3.15 14.18
CA VAL A 332 -29.71 -3.01 12.79
C VAL A 332 -28.19 -2.84 12.76
N CYS A 333 -27.54 -3.52 11.81
CA CYS A 333 -26.13 -3.29 11.48
C CYS A 333 -25.97 -3.21 9.96
N SER A 334 -25.13 -2.32 9.47
CA SER A 334 -24.84 -2.18 8.05
C SER A 334 -23.36 -2.38 7.74
N ARG A 335 -23.05 -3.04 6.63
CA ARG A 335 -21.67 -3.21 6.13
C ARG A 335 -21.62 -3.06 4.62
N ARG A 336 -20.56 -2.44 4.13
CA ARG A 336 -20.17 -2.42 2.73
C ARG A 336 -19.31 -3.65 2.45
N PHE A 337 -19.46 -4.27 1.30
CA PHE A 337 -18.70 -5.45 0.89
C PHE A 337 -18.66 -5.59 -0.63
N GLY A 338 -17.78 -6.45 -1.13
CA GLY A 338 -17.72 -6.87 -2.53
C GLY A 338 -17.75 -8.39 -2.65
N VAL A 339 -18.37 -8.89 -3.70
CA VAL A 339 -18.41 -10.34 -3.99
C VAL A 339 -17.13 -10.70 -4.75
N ARG A 340 -16.23 -11.44 -4.11
CA ARG A 340 -14.99 -11.94 -4.74
C ARG A 340 -14.42 -13.13 -3.99
N THR A 341 -13.65 -13.97 -4.69
CA THR A 341 -12.78 -15.00 -4.10
C THR A 341 -11.33 -14.67 -4.33
N ILE A 342 -10.47 -14.96 -3.36
CA ILE A 342 -9.00 -14.97 -3.52
C ILE A 342 -8.52 -16.33 -3.00
N GLU A 343 -7.89 -17.09 -3.88
CA GLU A 343 -7.28 -18.37 -3.58
C GLU A 343 -5.78 -18.28 -3.85
N MET A 344 -4.98 -18.84 -2.96
CA MET A 344 -3.53 -18.96 -3.15
C MET A 344 -3.21 -20.38 -3.60
N LYS A 345 -2.65 -20.52 -4.80
CA LYS A 345 -2.31 -21.82 -5.42
C LYS A 345 -0.80 -22.08 -5.36
N PRO A 346 -0.38 -23.35 -5.39
CA PRO A 346 1.02 -23.71 -5.57
C PRO A 346 1.61 -23.13 -6.86
N LEU A 347 2.89 -22.78 -6.83
CA LEU A 347 3.64 -22.37 -8.01
C LEU A 347 3.89 -23.57 -8.92
N PRO A 348 3.99 -23.39 -10.24
CA PRO A 348 4.34 -24.46 -11.18
C PRO A 348 5.88 -24.67 -11.26
N ILE A 349 6.48 -24.97 -10.14
CA ILE A 349 7.91 -25.21 -9.94
C ILE A 349 8.15 -26.64 -9.43
N ALA A 350 9.42 -27.05 -9.33
CA ALA A 350 9.75 -28.37 -8.82
C ALA A 350 9.20 -28.58 -7.38
N GLU A 351 8.75 -29.78 -7.07
CA GLU A 351 8.16 -30.14 -5.79
C GLU A 351 9.09 -29.82 -4.61
N GLU A 352 10.38 -30.08 -4.76
CA GLU A 352 11.39 -29.76 -3.74
C GLU A 352 11.52 -28.26 -3.47
N GLU A 353 11.36 -27.44 -4.48
CA GLU A 353 11.37 -25.96 -4.37
C GLU A 353 10.05 -25.46 -3.79
N GLN A 354 8.91 -26.00 -4.27
CA GLN A 354 7.60 -25.65 -3.73
C GLN A 354 7.49 -25.94 -2.22
N ALA A 355 8.14 -27.00 -1.74
CA ALA A 355 8.18 -27.32 -0.32
C ALA A 355 8.82 -26.21 0.56
N LYS A 356 9.60 -25.32 -0.03
CA LYS A 356 10.28 -24.19 0.64
C LYS A 356 9.55 -22.85 0.42
N CYS A 357 8.44 -22.87 -0.32
CA CYS A 357 7.71 -21.66 -0.71
C CYS A 357 6.26 -21.68 -0.24
N TYR A 358 5.71 -20.51 0.04
CA TYR A 358 4.27 -20.33 0.13
C TYR A 358 3.59 -20.56 -1.23
N LYS A 359 2.27 -20.71 -1.19
CA LYS A 359 1.43 -20.76 -2.40
C LYS A 359 1.24 -19.34 -2.94
N TRP A 360 2.23 -18.83 -3.66
CA TRP A 360 2.25 -17.44 -4.13
C TRP A 360 1.41 -17.15 -5.38
N LEU A 361 0.78 -18.15 -6.01
CA LEU A 361 -0.02 -17.93 -7.20
C LEU A 361 -1.43 -17.43 -6.83
N PHE A 362 -1.67 -16.16 -7.04
CA PHE A 362 -2.97 -15.51 -6.76
C PHE A 362 -4.01 -15.90 -7.80
N CYS A 363 -5.11 -16.54 -7.37
CA CYS A 363 -6.27 -16.83 -8.19
C CYS A 363 -7.46 -16.01 -7.70
N ILE A 364 -7.87 -15.00 -8.48
CA ILE A 364 -8.94 -14.08 -8.10
C ILE A 364 -10.17 -14.34 -8.98
N ASN A 365 -11.30 -14.65 -8.36
CA ASN A 365 -12.54 -15.03 -9.07
C ASN A 365 -12.29 -16.13 -10.14
N GLY A 366 -11.43 -17.08 -9.82
CA GLY A 366 -11.07 -18.17 -10.72
C GLY A 366 -10.03 -17.85 -11.79
N ARG A 367 -9.45 -16.63 -11.80
CA ARG A 367 -8.41 -16.20 -12.75
C ARG A 367 -7.07 -16.05 -12.05
N ASP A 368 -6.06 -16.77 -12.55
CA ASP A 368 -4.69 -16.63 -12.09
C ASP A 368 -4.09 -15.31 -12.58
N MET A 369 -3.37 -14.58 -11.70
CA MET A 369 -2.91 -13.23 -11.96
C MET A 369 -1.48 -13.01 -11.48
N PHE A 370 -0.69 -12.27 -12.26
CA PHE A 370 0.54 -11.63 -11.79
C PHE A 370 0.16 -10.38 -11.00
N ILE A 371 0.70 -10.21 -9.80
CA ILE A 371 0.40 -9.08 -8.92
C ILE A 371 1.38 -7.93 -9.15
N ARG A 372 0.87 -6.81 -9.63
CA ARG A 372 1.58 -5.55 -9.82
C ARG A 372 1.35 -4.67 -8.60
N GLY A 373 2.42 -4.31 -7.88
CA GLY A 373 2.21 -3.65 -6.61
C GLY A 373 3.32 -2.73 -6.14
N THR A 374 3.09 -2.16 -4.95
CA THR A 374 4.01 -1.25 -4.29
C THR A 374 3.86 -1.30 -2.76
N GLY A 375 4.92 -0.92 -2.05
CA GLY A 375 4.85 -0.69 -0.61
C GLY A 375 4.12 0.60 -0.26
N TRP A 376 3.56 0.64 0.93
CA TRP A 376 2.85 1.78 1.53
C TRP A 376 3.36 2.02 2.95
N CYS A 377 3.71 3.27 3.25
CA CYS A 377 3.93 3.73 4.62
C CYS A 377 2.70 4.46 5.15
N THR A 378 2.54 4.48 6.47
CA THR A 378 1.61 5.40 7.14
C THR A 378 1.72 6.80 6.53
N MET A 379 0.61 7.41 6.19
CA MET A 379 0.60 8.59 5.30
C MET A 379 1.18 9.84 5.94
N ASP A 380 1.14 9.98 7.27
CA ASP A 380 1.54 11.21 7.95
C ASP A 380 2.02 10.97 9.37
N VAL A 381 3.18 11.56 9.75
CA VAL A 381 3.74 11.45 11.11
C VAL A 381 2.93 12.20 12.16
N MET A 382 2.17 13.23 11.78
CA MET A 382 1.32 14.00 12.68
C MET A 382 -0.10 13.47 12.75
N LEU A 383 -0.37 12.31 12.13
CA LEU A 383 -1.66 11.63 12.11
C LEU A 383 -2.78 12.43 11.40
N GLU A 384 -2.44 13.17 10.35
CA GLU A 384 -3.38 13.86 9.49
C GLU A 384 -3.84 12.90 8.37
N PHE A 385 -4.98 12.23 8.56
CA PHE A 385 -5.50 11.20 7.66
C PHE A 385 -6.78 11.66 6.96
N THR A 386 -6.65 12.54 5.97
CA THR A 386 -7.79 13.04 5.21
C THR A 386 -8.12 12.13 4.03
N ARG A 387 -9.42 12.07 3.67
CA ARG A 387 -9.87 11.32 2.49
C ARG A 387 -9.23 11.84 1.20
N GLU A 388 -9.08 13.15 1.07
CA GLU A 388 -8.48 13.81 -0.10
C GLU A 388 -7.02 13.37 -0.33
N ARG A 389 -6.25 13.22 0.76
CA ARG A 389 -4.87 12.71 0.65
C ARG A 389 -4.85 11.25 0.24
N TYR A 390 -5.68 10.39 0.83
CA TYR A 390 -5.80 9.00 0.41
C TYR A 390 -6.21 8.89 -1.05
N GLU A 391 -7.24 9.61 -1.49
CA GLU A 391 -7.69 9.63 -2.88
C GLU A 391 -6.59 10.11 -3.83
N ARG A 392 -5.79 11.11 -3.44
CA ARG A 392 -4.66 11.58 -4.23
C ARG A 392 -3.64 10.47 -4.48
N PHE A 393 -3.11 9.87 -3.43
CA PHE A 393 -2.05 8.87 -3.56
C PHE A 393 -2.55 7.58 -4.20
N LEU A 394 -3.71 7.10 -3.80
CA LEU A 394 -4.28 5.85 -4.32
C LEU A 394 -4.75 5.99 -5.78
N SER A 395 -5.23 7.18 -6.21
CA SER A 395 -5.51 7.44 -7.62
C SER A 395 -4.25 7.44 -8.47
N VAL A 396 -3.13 7.93 -7.94
CA VAL A 396 -1.82 7.83 -8.61
C VAL A 396 -1.39 6.37 -8.72
N ALA A 397 -1.56 5.57 -7.66
CA ALA A 397 -1.29 4.13 -7.72
C ALA A 397 -2.16 3.42 -8.77
N ARG A 398 -3.46 3.73 -8.81
CA ARG A 398 -4.36 3.20 -9.85
C ARG A 398 -3.90 3.56 -11.26
N GLN A 399 -3.51 4.82 -11.49
CA GLN A 399 -2.99 5.27 -12.78
C GLN A 399 -1.72 4.51 -13.18
N GLN A 400 -0.91 4.10 -12.22
CA GLN A 400 0.31 3.30 -12.40
C GLN A 400 0.02 1.83 -12.71
N HIS A 401 -1.23 1.40 -12.78
CA HIS A 401 -1.65 -0.01 -12.92
C HIS A 401 -1.34 -0.88 -11.69
N VAL A 402 -1.20 -0.29 -10.51
CA VAL A 402 -1.04 -1.01 -9.25
C VAL A 402 -2.33 -1.77 -8.92
N GLN A 403 -2.18 -3.03 -8.54
CA GLN A 403 -3.26 -3.92 -8.12
C GLN A 403 -3.19 -4.26 -6.64
N MET A 404 -2.01 -4.17 -6.02
CA MET A 404 -1.81 -4.47 -4.61
C MET A 404 -0.90 -3.44 -3.94
N ILE A 405 -1.29 -3.05 -2.74
CA ILE A 405 -0.46 -2.29 -1.82
C ILE A 405 -0.12 -3.16 -0.62
N ARG A 406 1.14 -3.18 -0.22
CA ARG A 406 1.57 -3.77 1.04
C ARG A 406 1.59 -2.67 2.10
N ALA A 407 0.61 -2.71 3.02
CA ALA A 407 0.59 -1.88 4.22
C ALA A 407 1.61 -2.43 5.22
N TRP A 408 2.77 -1.82 5.24
CA TRP A 408 4.01 -2.27 5.86
C TRP A 408 3.91 -2.42 7.40
N GLY A 409 4.55 -3.44 7.95
CA GLY A 409 4.53 -3.77 9.39
C GLY A 409 5.19 -2.74 10.32
N GLY A 410 5.99 -1.80 9.80
CA GLY A 410 6.44 -0.63 10.56
C GLY A 410 5.42 0.51 10.62
N GLY A 411 4.31 0.38 9.91
CA GLY A 411 3.18 1.31 9.88
C GLY A 411 2.07 0.92 10.85
N MET A 412 0.85 0.87 10.35
CA MET A 412 -0.36 0.68 11.14
C MET A 412 -1.38 -0.22 10.40
N PRO A 413 -2.31 -0.88 11.12
CA PRO A 413 -3.54 -1.35 10.52
C PRO A 413 -4.30 -0.12 10.00
N GLU A 414 -4.34 0.03 8.66
CA GLU A 414 -4.77 1.26 8.00
C GLU A 414 -6.21 1.67 8.34
N THR A 415 -6.54 2.94 8.10
CA THR A 415 -7.85 3.53 8.43
C THR A 415 -8.96 2.95 7.56
N ASP A 416 -10.21 3.04 8.03
CA ASP A 416 -11.39 2.67 7.23
C ASP A 416 -11.46 3.50 5.94
N THR A 417 -11.08 4.78 6.00
CA THR A 417 -11.02 5.65 4.81
C THR A 417 -10.03 5.15 3.77
N PHE A 418 -8.85 4.67 4.17
CA PHE A 418 -7.89 4.04 3.27
C PHE A 418 -8.51 2.83 2.56
N TYR A 419 -9.15 1.94 3.33
CA TYR A 419 -9.79 0.74 2.79
C TYR A 419 -10.99 1.06 1.90
N ASP A 420 -11.81 2.04 2.26
CA ASP A 420 -12.92 2.50 1.42
C ASP A 420 -12.44 2.97 0.04
N VAL A 421 -11.35 3.74 0.01
CA VAL A 421 -10.76 4.21 -1.26
C VAL A 421 -10.12 3.05 -2.02
N CYS A 422 -9.45 2.11 -1.35
CA CYS A 422 -8.92 0.90 -1.99
C CYS A 422 -10.04 0.02 -2.60
N ASP A 423 -11.16 -0.15 -1.88
CA ASP A 423 -12.34 -0.87 -2.38
C ASP A 423 -12.90 -0.22 -3.66
N GLU A 424 -12.97 1.11 -3.69
CA GLU A 424 -13.49 1.89 -4.82
C GLU A 424 -12.55 1.90 -6.03
N LEU A 425 -11.26 1.81 -5.80
CA LEU A 425 -10.23 1.88 -6.84
C LEU A 425 -9.74 0.51 -7.33
N GLY A 426 -10.13 -0.58 -6.67
CA GLY A 426 -9.67 -1.93 -7.01
C GLY A 426 -8.23 -2.19 -6.58
N ILE A 427 -7.77 -1.59 -5.51
CA ILE A 427 -6.42 -1.80 -4.99
C ILE A 427 -6.48 -2.81 -3.85
N MET A 428 -5.95 -4.01 -4.07
CA MET A 428 -5.82 -5.02 -3.03
C MET A 428 -4.82 -4.57 -1.97
N VAL A 429 -4.97 -5.07 -0.75
CA VAL A 429 -4.11 -4.75 0.39
C VAL A 429 -3.57 -6.04 1.02
N LEU A 430 -2.25 -6.14 1.13
CA LEU A 430 -1.57 -7.00 2.08
C LEU A 430 -1.39 -6.16 3.35
N GLN A 431 -2.14 -6.47 4.42
CA GLN A 431 -2.03 -5.79 5.70
C GLN A 431 -1.11 -6.56 6.62
N GLU A 432 0.02 -5.97 6.97
CA GLU A 432 0.85 -6.48 8.05
C GLU A 432 0.41 -5.90 9.39
N TRP A 433 0.56 -6.70 10.45
CA TRP A 433 0.39 -6.26 11.82
C TRP A 433 1.56 -5.34 12.21
N PRO A 434 1.39 -4.41 13.19
CA PRO A 434 2.41 -3.42 13.53
C PRO A 434 3.59 -4.06 14.27
N THR A 435 4.30 -4.94 13.59
CA THR A 435 5.52 -5.63 14.02
C THR A 435 6.58 -5.56 12.94
N CYS A 436 7.83 -5.34 13.33
CA CYS A 436 8.98 -5.33 12.43
C CYS A 436 10.27 -5.57 13.21
N TRP A 437 11.30 -6.09 12.53
CA TRP A 437 12.63 -6.26 13.09
C TRP A 437 12.62 -6.95 14.45
N ASP A 438 11.92 -8.09 14.54
CA ASP A 438 11.76 -8.91 15.74
C ASP A 438 11.03 -8.24 16.92
N SER A 439 10.32 -7.14 16.72
CA SER A 439 9.58 -6.45 17.80
C SER A 439 8.54 -7.35 18.50
N HIS A 440 8.00 -8.32 17.79
CA HIS A 440 7.03 -9.29 18.32
C HIS A 440 7.52 -10.12 19.53
N PHE A 441 8.82 -10.14 19.81
CA PHE A 441 9.37 -10.79 21.00
C PHE A 441 9.26 -9.94 22.26
N VAL A 442 9.16 -8.62 22.11
CA VAL A 442 9.19 -7.66 23.24
C VAL A 442 7.93 -6.83 23.35
N GLN A 443 7.14 -6.67 22.28
CA GLN A 443 5.84 -6.01 22.35
C GLN A 443 4.91 -6.75 23.31
N PRO A 444 4.11 -6.03 24.14
CA PRO A 444 3.18 -6.65 25.07
C PRO A 444 2.16 -7.53 24.32
N TYR A 445 2.17 -8.82 24.67
CA TYR A 445 1.34 -9.82 23.99
C TYR A 445 -0.15 -9.49 24.00
N ASP A 446 -0.69 -9.06 25.14
CA ASP A 446 -2.12 -8.78 25.30
C ASP A 446 -2.55 -7.54 24.50
N LEU A 447 -1.72 -6.50 24.46
CA LEU A 447 -1.99 -5.31 23.64
C LEU A 447 -1.96 -5.63 22.14
N LEU A 448 -1.01 -6.45 21.72
CA LEU A 448 -0.91 -6.86 20.33
C LEU A 448 -2.06 -7.80 19.94
N LYS A 449 -2.45 -8.70 20.86
CA LYS A 449 -3.63 -9.55 20.69
C LYS A 449 -4.90 -8.72 20.51
N GLU A 450 -5.14 -7.73 21.38
CA GLU A 450 -6.28 -6.81 21.25
C GLU A 450 -6.25 -6.06 19.92
N THR A 451 -5.08 -5.59 19.51
CA THR A 451 -4.91 -4.91 18.21
C THR A 451 -5.32 -5.81 17.05
N VAL A 452 -4.87 -7.06 17.04
CA VAL A 452 -5.21 -8.04 15.99
C VAL A 452 -6.70 -8.36 16.01
N GLU A 453 -7.27 -8.64 17.16
CA GLU A 453 -8.71 -8.95 17.31
C GLU A 453 -9.60 -7.81 16.80
N ARG A 454 -9.38 -6.60 17.28
CA ARG A 454 -10.18 -5.42 16.92
C ARG A 454 -10.10 -5.10 15.42
N ASN A 455 -8.89 -5.10 14.88
CA ASN A 455 -8.69 -4.68 13.51
C ASN A 455 -9.01 -5.79 12.50
N THR A 456 -8.89 -7.08 12.84
CA THR A 456 -9.42 -8.16 11.99
C THR A 456 -10.94 -8.01 11.83
N VAL A 457 -11.68 -7.84 12.93
CA VAL A 457 -13.14 -7.66 12.89
C VAL A 457 -13.54 -6.38 12.12
N ARG A 458 -12.79 -5.29 12.28
CA ARG A 458 -13.02 -4.02 11.58
C ARG A 458 -12.84 -4.16 10.07
N LEU A 459 -11.78 -4.82 9.62
CA LEU A 459 -11.33 -4.80 8.23
C LEU A 459 -11.85 -5.96 7.37
N ARG A 460 -12.28 -7.07 7.95
CA ARG A 460 -12.59 -8.32 7.23
C ARG A 460 -13.71 -8.22 6.18
N ASN A 461 -14.55 -7.17 6.18
CA ASN A 461 -15.58 -6.96 5.17
C ASN A 461 -15.07 -6.23 3.91
N HIS A 462 -13.88 -5.61 3.95
CA HIS A 462 -13.33 -4.90 2.79
C HIS A 462 -12.89 -5.90 1.71
N PRO A 463 -13.42 -5.81 0.47
CA PRO A 463 -13.00 -6.69 -0.61
C PRO A 463 -11.56 -6.43 -1.05
N SER A 464 -11.03 -5.24 -0.84
CA SER A 464 -9.63 -4.89 -1.12
C SER A 464 -8.64 -5.62 -0.21
N LEU A 465 -8.99 -5.95 1.04
CA LEU A 465 -8.12 -6.73 1.90
C LEU A 465 -7.91 -8.13 1.31
N ALA A 466 -6.67 -8.43 0.88
CA ALA A 466 -6.34 -9.66 0.16
C ALA A 466 -5.70 -10.73 1.06
N MET A 467 -4.82 -10.32 1.97
CA MET A 467 -4.10 -11.21 2.87
C MET A 467 -3.61 -10.49 4.12
N TRP A 468 -3.33 -11.27 5.15
CA TRP A 468 -2.75 -10.82 6.40
C TRP A 468 -1.26 -11.18 6.48
N GLY A 469 -0.44 -10.28 7.03
CA GLY A 469 0.98 -10.50 7.30
C GLY A 469 1.33 -10.36 8.78
N GLY A 470 2.23 -11.21 9.28
CA GLY A 470 2.67 -11.17 10.68
C GLY A 470 3.59 -10.00 11.00
N GLY A 471 4.44 -9.61 10.06
CA GLY A 471 5.35 -8.48 10.26
C GLY A 471 6.47 -8.38 9.23
N ASN A 472 7.24 -7.31 9.34
CA ASN A 472 8.30 -6.93 8.41
C ASN A 472 9.69 -7.35 8.90
N GLU A 473 10.50 -7.94 8.02
CA GLU A 473 11.95 -8.15 8.15
C GLU A 473 12.41 -8.70 9.51
N SER A 474 11.64 -9.63 10.06
CA SER A 474 12.01 -10.34 11.29
C SER A 474 12.86 -11.56 10.97
N TYR A 475 13.95 -11.74 11.70
CA TYR A 475 14.87 -12.88 11.54
C TYR A 475 14.24 -14.19 12.00
N ASN A 476 13.42 -14.13 13.05
CA ASN A 476 12.76 -15.31 13.59
C ASN A 476 11.23 -15.10 13.65
N LEU A 477 10.52 -15.66 12.70
CA LEU A 477 9.07 -15.59 12.58
C LEU A 477 8.32 -16.73 13.30
N VAL A 478 9.04 -17.60 14.01
CA VAL A 478 8.44 -18.67 14.81
C VAL A 478 8.37 -18.22 16.27
N SER A 479 7.22 -17.75 16.69
CA SER A 479 6.98 -17.26 18.05
C SER A 479 5.52 -17.41 18.46
N PRO A 480 5.21 -17.51 19.78
CA PRO A 480 3.83 -17.53 20.27
C PRO A 480 2.99 -16.31 19.80
N THR A 481 3.63 -15.17 19.61
CA THR A 481 2.98 -13.93 19.16
C THR A 481 2.56 -14.03 17.69
N ILE A 482 3.43 -14.50 16.81
CA ILE A 482 3.10 -14.72 15.40
C ILE A 482 2.06 -15.86 15.26
N ASP A 483 2.17 -16.92 16.08
CA ASP A 483 1.17 -18.00 16.11
C ASP A 483 -0.21 -17.47 16.54
N MET A 484 -0.27 -16.56 17.50
CA MET A 484 -1.50 -15.90 17.90
C MET A 484 -2.11 -15.10 16.74
N MET A 485 -1.31 -14.34 16.00
CA MET A 485 -1.78 -13.59 14.84
C MET A 485 -2.40 -14.50 13.77
N GLY A 486 -1.74 -15.60 13.44
CA GLY A 486 -2.25 -16.59 12.48
C GLY A 486 -3.54 -17.25 12.96
N ARG A 487 -3.61 -17.63 14.24
CA ARG A 487 -4.82 -18.20 14.85
C ARG A 487 -6.00 -17.22 14.79
N LEU A 488 -5.82 -15.98 15.23
CA LEU A 488 -6.87 -14.97 15.23
C LEU A 488 -7.30 -14.58 13.81
N SER A 489 -6.39 -14.51 12.87
CA SER A 489 -6.72 -14.27 11.46
C SER A 489 -7.62 -15.39 10.91
N LYS A 490 -7.37 -16.65 11.26
CA LYS A 490 -8.21 -17.79 10.87
C LYS A 490 -9.54 -17.80 11.61
N GLU A 491 -9.54 -17.57 12.91
CA GLU A 491 -10.73 -17.61 13.78
C GLU A 491 -11.72 -16.49 13.47
N LEU A 492 -11.22 -15.28 13.22
CA LEU A 492 -12.05 -14.08 13.07
C LEU A 492 -12.37 -13.75 11.61
N ASP A 493 -11.54 -14.16 10.68
CA ASP A 493 -11.72 -13.96 9.24
C ASP A 493 -11.83 -15.30 8.48
N GLY A 494 -10.75 -16.06 8.39
CA GLY A 494 -10.71 -17.36 7.73
C GLY A 494 -10.94 -17.36 6.21
N THR A 495 -11.19 -16.20 5.61
CA THR A 495 -11.37 -16.03 4.15
C THR A 495 -10.10 -15.60 3.43
N ARG A 496 -9.06 -15.28 4.18
CA ARG A 496 -7.77 -14.78 3.69
C ARG A 496 -6.64 -15.60 4.29
N VAL A 497 -5.57 -15.75 3.51
CA VAL A 497 -4.34 -16.38 3.99
C VAL A 497 -3.63 -15.44 4.98
N PHE A 498 -2.94 -16.05 5.94
CA PHE A 498 -1.98 -15.37 6.81
C PHE A 498 -0.57 -15.88 6.52
N HIS A 499 0.34 -14.97 6.19
CA HIS A 499 1.77 -15.26 6.13
C HIS A 499 2.48 -14.71 7.38
N ARG A 500 3.43 -15.44 7.90
CA ARG A 500 4.14 -15.08 9.14
C ARG A 500 4.90 -13.75 9.05
N GLY A 501 5.34 -13.36 7.85
CA GLY A 501 6.02 -12.10 7.59
C GLY A 501 6.74 -12.07 6.24
N GLU A 502 7.29 -10.93 5.92
CA GLU A 502 8.07 -10.64 4.72
C GLU A 502 9.51 -10.24 5.09
N PRO A 503 10.56 -10.73 4.33
CA PRO A 503 10.49 -11.76 3.29
C PRO A 503 10.50 -13.17 3.88
N ARG A 504 9.67 -14.09 3.35
CA ARG A 504 9.65 -15.51 3.72
C ARG A 504 9.04 -16.35 2.59
N GLY A 505 9.40 -17.64 2.56
CA GLY A 505 8.71 -18.62 1.72
C GLY A 505 8.69 -18.30 0.24
N GLY A 506 9.83 -17.92 -0.35
CA GLY A 506 9.95 -17.57 -1.77
C GLY A 506 9.78 -16.09 -2.08
N SER A 507 9.41 -15.27 -1.07
CA SER A 507 9.46 -13.82 -1.19
C SER A 507 10.87 -13.27 -0.93
N ARG A 508 11.17 -12.12 -1.56
CA ARG A 508 12.47 -11.46 -1.47
C ARG A 508 12.33 -9.98 -1.20
N HIS A 509 13.17 -9.46 -0.28
CA HIS A 509 13.52 -8.05 -0.17
C HIS A 509 14.95 -7.86 -0.70
N ASP A 510 15.19 -6.82 -1.51
CA ASP A 510 16.50 -6.59 -2.10
C ASP A 510 16.86 -5.11 -2.17
N TYR A 511 17.88 -4.73 -1.40
CA TYR A 511 18.41 -3.38 -1.32
C TYR A 511 19.93 -3.33 -1.50
N HIS A 512 20.54 -4.35 -2.13
CA HIS A 512 22.00 -4.39 -2.39
C HIS A 512 22.48 -3.16 -3.17
N CYS A 513 21.62 -2.63 -4.08
CA CYS A 513 21.93 -1.40 -4.78
C CYS A 513 22.11 -0.18 -3.86
N TRP A 514 21.50 -0.17 -2.67
CA TRP A 514 21.64 0.96 -1.77
C TRP A 514 22.60 0.68 -0.60
N TRP A 515 22.38 -0.42 0.13
CA TRP A 515 23.13 -0.68 1.36
C TRP A 515 24.51 -1.31 1.13
N GLU A 516 24.70 -2.03 0.01
CA GLU A 516 25.96 -2.72 -0.29
C GLU A 516 26.69 -2.08 -1.49
N ASN A 517 26.29 -0.90 -1.93
CA ASN A 517 26.88 -0.19 -3.07
C ASN A 517 26.98 -1.04 -4.35
N ALA A 518 26.09 -2.00 -4.53
CA ALA A 518 26.03 -2.80 -5.73
C ALA A 518 25.68 -1.92 -6.96
N PRO A 519 26.12 -2.27 -8.16
CA PRO A 519 25.72 -1.55 -9.36
C PRO A 519 24.19 -1.47 -9.49
N ILE A 520 23.66 -0.38 -10.03
CA ILE A 520 22.22 -0.16 -10.26
C ILE A 520 21.56 -1.32 -11.03
N THR A 521 22.38 -2.06 -11.79
CA THR A 521 21.99 -3.22 -12.60
C THR A 521 22.02 -4.55 -11.84
N TYR A 522 22.29 -4.53 -10.54
CA TYR A 522 22.42 -5.76 -9.72
C TYR A 522 21.19 -6.66 -9.87
N ASN A 523 20.01 -6.09 -9.75
CA ASN A 523 18.76 -6.84 -9.80
C ASN A 523 18.38 -7.36 -11.20
N LEU A 524 19.09 -6.95 -12.28
CA LEU A 524 18.82 -7.45 -13.65
C LEU A 524 18.95 -8.97 -13.78
N ARG A 525 19.71 -9.61 -12.89
CA ARG A 525 19.98 -11.06 -12.94
C ARG A 525 19.34 -11.83 -11.79
N MET A 526 18.73 -11.12 -10.85
CA MET A 526 18.14 -11.74 -9.66
C MET A 526 16.75 -12.28 -9.95
N THR A 527 16.36 -13.29 -9.21
CA THR A 527 15.05 -13.95 -9.31
C THR A 527 14.41 -14.09 -7.94
N ALA A 528 13.09 -14.11 -7.91
CA ALA A 528 12.28 -14.41 -6.73
C ALA A 528 10.94 -14.98 -7.19
N HIS A 529 10.27 -15.77 -6.37
CA HIS A 529 8.90 -16.20 -6.64
C HIS A 529 7.89 -15.07 -6.39
N PHE A 530 8.21 -14.21 -5.44
CA PHE A 530 7.49 -12.97 -5.16
C PHE A 530 8.48 -11.89 -4.71
N TRP A 531 8.41 -10.72 -5.31
CA TRP A 531 9.22 -9.58 -4.90
C TRP A 531 8.43 -8.75 -3.89
N GLY A 532 8.70 -8.95 -2.59
CA GLY A 532 8.02 -8.26 -1.49
C GLY A 532 8.46 -6.82 -1.33
N GLU A 533 9.77 -6.55 -1.49
CA GLU A 533 10.34 -5.21 -1.51
C GLU A 533 11.62 -5.12 -2.35
N PHE A 534 11.82 -4.00 -3.04
CA PHE A 534 13.08 -3.57 -3.64
C PHE A 534 12.97 -2.11 -4.09
N GLY A 535 14.08 -1.40 -4.12
CA GLY A 535 14.04 0.00 -4.53
C GLY A 535 15.35 0.73 -4.30
N ILE A 536 15.41 1.97 -4.82
CA ILE A 536 16.49 2.94 -4.61
C ILE A 536 15.86 4.26 -4.20
N PRO A 537 16.38 4.97 -3.19
CA PRO A 537 15.89 6.31 -2.83
C PRO A 537 16.22 7.35 -3.90
N SER A 538 15.39 8.39 -3.94
CA SER A 538 15.65 9.58 -4.76
C SER A 538 15.17 10.85 -4.09
N LEU A 539 15.70 11.99 -4.48
CA LEU A 539 15.24 13.27 -4.00
C LEU A 539 13.79 13.55 -4.42
N PRO A 540 13.02 14.26 -3.59
CA PRO A 540 11.70 14.73 -3.96
C PRO A 540 11.76 15.82 -5.04
N ASN A 541 10.59 16.33 -5.45
CA ASN A 541 10.50 17.46 -6.37
C ASN A 541 11.15 18.72 -5.77
N ILE A 542 11.66 19.60 -6.63
CA ILE A 542 12.32 20.86 -6.22
C ILE A 542 11.42 21.76 -5.35
N GLU A 543 10.10 21.77 -5.60
CA GLU A 543 9.16 22.56 -4.78
C GLU A 543 9.06 21.99 -3.37
N THR A 544 9.10 20.68 -3.21
CA THR A 544 9.11 20.02 -1.90
C THR A 544 10.43 20.29 -1.16
N ILE A 545 11.57 20.26 -1.85
CA ILE A 545 12.87 20.63 -1.27
C ILE A 545 12.85 22.08 -0.80
N ASN A 546 12.47 23.00 -1.66
CA ASN A 546 12.38 24.42 -1.33
C ASN A 546 11.45 24.69 -0.14
N HIS A 547 10.36 23.91 -0.03
CA HIS A 547 9.42 24.03 1.08
C HIS A 547 10.09 23.64 2.40
N TYR A 548 10.67 22.45 2.52
CA TYR A 548 11.27 22.02 3.79
C TYR A 548 12.59 22.73 4.12
N MET A 549 13.32 23.22 3.12
CA MET A 549 14.52 24.05 3.35
C MET A 549 14.18 25.39 4.00
N ASN A 550 12.95 25.85 3.92
CA ASN A 550 12.45 27.04 4.62
C ASN A 550 13.30 28.31 4.42
N GLY A 551 13.81 28.50 3.19
CA GLY A 551 14.67 29.65 2.82
C GLY A 551 16.16 29.47 3.10
N GLU A 552 16.59 28.34 3.67
CA GLU A 552 18.02 28.00 3.79
C GLU A 552 18.60 27.73 2.41
N ARG A 553 19.82 28.23 2.17
CA ARG A 553 20.52 28.01 0.89
C ARG A 553 20.96 26.56 0.75
N TYR A 554 20.69 26.01 -0.41
CA TYR A 554 21.21 24.72 -0.82
C TYR A 554 22.69 24.83 -1.24
N GLU A 555 23.52 23.88 -0.75
CA GLU A 555 24.93 23.69 -1.15
C GLU A 555 25.13 22.19 -1.48
N TRP A 556 25.88 21.91 -2.53
CA TRP A 556 26.28 20.53 -2.82
C TRP A 556 27.79 20.36 -2.77
N PRO A 557 28.34 19.31 -2.12
CA PRO A 557 27.60 18.42 -1.22
C PRO A 557 27.06 19.18 0.01
N PRO A 558 25.92 18.77 0.54
CA PRO A 558 25.32 19.42 1.70
C PRO A 558 26.20 19.20 2.94
N LYS A 559 26.19 20.15 3.88
CA LYS A 559 26.88 19.97 5.15
C LYS A 559 26.13 18.99 6.06
N PRO A 560 26.84 18.22 6.91
CA PRO A 560 26.20 17.28 7.83
C PRO A 560 25.14 17.91 8.75
N GLU A 561 25.33 19.16 9.16
CA GLU A 561 24.44 19.91 10.02
C GLU A 561 23.34 20.70 9.29
N SER A 562 23.29 20.66 7.96
CA SER A 562 22.32 21.43 7.18
C SER A 562 20.91 20.85 7.30
N THR A 563 19.91 21.69 7.03
CA THR A 563 18.51 21.25 6.92
C THR A 563 18.34 20.20 5.84
N PHE A 564 19.05 20.32 4.71
CA PHE A 564 19.00 19.31 3.65
C PHE A 564 19.41 17.93 4.18
N THR A 565 20.54 17.84 4.89
CA THR A 565 21.01 16.56 5.48
C THR A 565 20.06 16.05 6.56
N HIS A 566 19.45 16.94 7.35
CA HIS A 566 18.45 16.55 8.34
C HIS A 566 17.27 15.82 7.71
N HIS A 567 16.85 16.24 6.51
CA HIS A 567 15.78 15.60 5.73
C HIS A 567 16.25 14.42 4.83
N THR A 568 17.51 14.00 4.95
CA THR A 568 18.05 12.85 4.20
C THR A 568 18.61 11.77 5.11
N ALA A 569 18.91 12.08 6.35
CA ALA A 569 19.68 11.22 7.24
C ALA A 569 18.83 10.14 7.91
N THR A 570 18.58 9.05 7.23
CA THR A 570 17.98 7.84 7.83
C THR A 570 19.04 7.05 8.62
N PHE A 571 20.24 6.87 8.05
CA PHE A 571 21.34 6.07 8.62
C PHE A 571 22.60 6.88 8.88
N GLY A 572 22.60 8.15 8.54
CA GLY A 572 23.71 9.04 8.69
C GLY A 572 24.17 9.67 7.39
N TYR A 573 24.87 10.78 7.50
CA TYR A 573 25.31 11.59 6.37
C TYR A 573 26.08 10.80 5.30
N SER A 574 27.06 9.99 5.71
CA SER A 574 27.91 9.26 4.75
C SER A 574 27.09 8.27 3.93
N GLU A 575 26.23 7.49 4.55
CA GLU A 575 25.42 6.49 3.83
C GLU A 575 24.41 7.16 2.87
N ASP A 576 23.70 8.17 3.33
CA ASP A 576 22.65 8.79 2.50
C ASP A 576 23.23 9.65 1.37
N ILE A 577 24.20 10.52 1.67
CA ILE A 577 24.73 11.48 0.70
C ILE A 577 25.77 10.84 -0.23
N GLU A 578 26.59 9.92 0.26
CA GLU A 578 27.57 9.23 -0.58
C GLU A 578 26.87 8.28 -1.56
N ASN A 579 25.89 7.50 -1.10
CA ASN A 579 25.10 6.63 -1.97
C ASN A 579 24.29 7.43 -2.99
N LEU A 580 23.65 8.53 -2.56
CA LEU A 580 22.94 9.43 -3.47
C LEU A 580 23.88 9.98 -4.54
N THR A 581 25.08 10.43 -4.15
CA THR A 581 26.09 10.96 -5.06
C THR A 581 26.54 9.91 -6.07
N GLN A 582 26.80 8.68 -5.60
CA GLN A 582 27.20 7.59 -6.47
C GLN A 582 26.15 7.31 -7.56
N TYR A 583 24.90 7.07 -7.16
CA TYR A 583 23.87 6.66 -8.09
C TYR A 583 23.37 7.80 -8.98
N ALA A 584 23.20 9.00 -8.46
CA ALA A 584 22.86 10.18 -9.27
C ALA A 584 23.96 10.53 -10.26
N GLY A 585 25.23 10.33 -9.87
CA GLY A 585 26.41 10.60 -10.67
C GLY A 585 26.55 9.73 -11.92
N TYR A 586 25.84 8.61 -12.02
CA TYR A 586 25.78 7.85 -13.28
C TYR A 586 25.10 8.65 -14.40
N PHE A 587 24.20 9.56 -14.05
CA PHE A 587 23.37 10.27 -15.03
C PHE A 587 23.77 11.72 -15.22
N MET A 588 24.03 12.46 -14.14
CA MET A 588 24.15 13.91 -14.16
C MET A 588 25.43 14.42 -13.49
N PRO A 589 26.07 15.48 -14.01
CA PRO A 589 27.02 16.26 -13.24
C PRO A 589 26.28 17.07 -12.17
N PHE A 590 26.92 17.34 -11.04
CA PHE A 590 26.27 18.08 -9.94
C PHE A 590 26.56 19.58 -10.08
N THR A 591 26.02 20.23 -11.12
CA THR A 591 26.21 21.66 -11.38
C THR A 591 25.07 22.50 -10.79
N SER A 592 23.93 21.89 -10.53
CA SER A 592 22.75 22.51 -9.91
C SER A 592 22.00 21.49 -9.03
N LEU A 593 21.08 21.95 -8.19
CA LEU A 593 20.20 21.07 -7.42
C LEU A 593 19.29 20.25 -8.34
N GLU A 594 18.82 20.84 -9.41
CA GLU A 594 18.00 20.19 -10.43
C GLU A 594 18.73 19.01 -11.08
N ASP A 595 20.04 19.11 -11.31
CA ASP A 595 20.87 18.01 -11.81
C ASP A 595 20.91 16.84 -10.82
N VAL A 596 21.08 17.13 -9.53
CA VAL A 596 21.10 16.10 -8.49
C VAL A 596 19.74 15.43 -8.36
N ILE A 597 18.65 16.21 -8.40
CA ILE A 597 17.28 15.70 -8.38
C ILE A 597 17.08 14.76 -9.57
N LEU A 598 17.34 15.23 -10.79
CA LEU A 598 17.15 14.43 -12.00
C LEU A 598 18.00 13.17 -11.99
N GLY A 599 19.28 13.28 -11.64
CA GLY A 599 20.19 12.13 -11.56
C GLY A 599 19.69 11.07 -10.57
N SER A 600 19.28 11.48 -9.36
CA SER A 600 18.78 10.55 -8.35
C SER A 600 17.45 9.89 -8.75
N GLN A 601 16.55 10.64 -9.37
CA GLN A 601 15.26 10.15 -9.84
C GLN A 601 15.41 9.19 -11.03
N LEU A 602 16.39 9.40 -11.90
CA LEU A 602 16.72 8.46 -12.97
C LEU A 602 17.37 7.18 -12.43
N ALA A 603 18.24 7.30 -11.42
CA ALA A 603 18.79 6.15 -10.73
C ALA A 603 17.70 5.27 -10.09
N GLN A 604 16.75 5.89 -9.40
CA GLN A 604 15.58 5.20 -8.87
C GLN A 604 14.79 4.50 -9.98
N THR A 605 14.56 5.20 -11.08
CA THR A 605 13.79 4.68 -12.22
C THR A 605 14.45 3.43 -12.80
N GLU A 606 15.76 3.49 -13.09
CA GLU A 606 16.51 2.38 -13.70
C GLU A 606 16.64 1.20 -12.75
N GLY A 607 16.88 1.44 -11.47
CA GLY A 607 16.98 0.38 -10.47
C GLY A 607 15.67 -0.37 -10.20
N VAL A 608 14.53 0.23 -10.54
CA VAL A 608 13.21 -0.38 -10.27
C VAL A 608 12.58 -0.98 -11.53
N ARG A 609 12.48 -0.21 -12.64
CA ARG A 609 11.71 -0.64 -13.82
C ARG A 609 12.16 -1.97 -14.41
N HIS A 610 13.47 -2.20 -14.51
CA HIS A 610 14.01 -3.42 -15.08
C HIS A 610 13.67 -4.67 -14.26
N THR A 611 13.67 -4.52 -12.92
CA THR A 611 13.25 -5.59 -12.02
C THR A 611 11.76 -5.93 -12.20
N LEU A 612 10.91 -4.90 -12.36
CA LEU A 612 9.47 -5.10 -12.64
C LEU A 612 9.23 -5.84 -13.95
N GLU A 613 9.92 -5.41 -15.02
CA GLU A 613 9.79 -6.02 -16.34
C GLU A 613 10.28 -7.48 -16.33
N ARG A 614 11.45 -7.74 -15.73
CA ARG A 614 11.99 -9.08 -15.59
C ARG A 614 11.07 -9.99 -14.78
N ALA A 615 10.59 -9.52 -13.62
CA ALA A 615 9.68 -10.31 -12.80
C ALA A 615 8.44 -10.77 -13.57
N ARG A 616 7.85 -9.89 -14.40
CA ARG A 616 6.70 -10.24 -15.24
C ARG A 616 7.04 -11.28 -16.32
N THR A 617 8.25 -11.22 -16.91
CA THR A 617 8.65 -12.20 -17.92
C THR A 617 8.89 -13.60 -17.36
N MET A 618 9.02 -13.72 -16.03
CA MET A 618 9.21 -15.01 -15.35
C MET A 618 7.90 -15.67 -14.91
N TRP A 619 6.75 -15.08 -15.26
CA TRP A 619 5.45 -15.74 -15.04
C TRP A 619 5.39 -17.12 -15.69
N PRO A 620 4.84 -18.16 -15.01
CA PRO A 620 4.20 -18.15 -13.70
C PRO A 620 5.09 -18.56 -12.51
N GLU A 621 6.41 -18.63 -12.67
CA GLU A 621 7.35 -18.93 -11.56
C GLU A 621 7.52 -17.74 -10.61
N THR A 622 7.45 -16.52 -11.14
CA THR A 622 7.31 -15.27 -10.38
C THR A 622 5.89 -14.75 -10.53
N THR A 623 5.20 -14.50 -9.43
CA THR A 623 3.76 -14.18 -9.45
C THR A 623 3.43 -12.77 -8.99
N GLY A 624 4.42 -11.98 -8.59
CA GLY A 624 4.20 -10.59 -8.24
C GLY A 624 5.47 -9.83 -7.94
N ALA A 625 5.35 -8.49 -8.02
CA ALA A 625 6.43 -7.58 -7.68
C ALA A 625 5.86 -6.29 -7.07
N LEU A 626 6.33 -5.99 -5.86
CA LEU A 626 5.97 -4.82 -5.06
C LEU A 626 7.23 -3.98 -4.87
N TYR A 627 7.38 -2.90 -5.63
CA TYR A 627 8.51 -2.00 -5.36
C TYR A 627 8.28 -1.19 -4.08
N TYR A 628 9.31 -0.91 -3.33
CA TYR A 628 9.27 -0.02 -2.18
C TYR A 628 9.72 1.37 -2.62
N LYS A 629 8.84 2.37 -2.64
CA LYS A 629 7.46 2.44 -2.19
C LYS A 629 6.65 3.51 -2.95
N LEU A 630 5.34 3.63 -2.65
CA LEU A 630 4.49 4.65 -3.27
C LEU A 630 4.67 6.04 -2.66
N ASN A 631 4.57 6.15 -1.33
CA ASN A 631 4.38 7.41 -0.59
C ASN A 631 5.38 7.61 0.55
N ASP A 632 5.42 8.84 1.06
CA ASP A 632 6.18 9.25 2.24
C ASP A 632 5.26 9.71 3.37
N ASN A 633 5.75 9.61 4.61
CA ASN A 633 5.09 10.15 5.81
C ASN A 633 5.68 11.47 6.29
N TYR A 634 6.83 11.88 5.73
CA TYR A 634 7.56 13.11 6.03
C TYR A 634 8.40 13.53 4.82
N PRO A 635 8.61 14.83 4.54
CA PRO A 635 9.36 15.29 3.36
C PRO A 635 10.86 15.03 3.47
N GLY A 636 11.44 14.41 2.45
CA GLY A 636 12.89 14.15 2.39
C GLY A 636 13.32 13.21 1.28
N LEU A 637 14.59 12.82 1.28
CA LEU A 637 15.12 11.74 0.43
C LEU A 637 14.45 10.42 0.78
N SER A 638 13.87 9.73 -0.20
CA SER A 638 13.10 8.52 0.06
C SER A 638 12.96 7.62 -1.17
N TRP A 639 12.56 6.37 -0.93
CA TRP A 639 12.22 5.37 -1.95
C TRP A 639 10.90 5.64 -2.69
N SER A 640 10.14 6.66 -2.28
CA SER A 640 8.81 6.92 -2.82
C SER A 640 8.80 7.29 -4.31
N SER A 641 7.76 6.85 -5.04
CA SER A 641 7.47 7.29 -6.41
C SER A 641 6.60 8.56 -6.47
N VAL A 642 5.99 8.91 -5.33
CA VAL A 642 5.25 10.16 -5.10
C VAL A 642 5.78 10.76 -3.80
N ASP A 643 6.28 11.97 -3.85
CA ASP A 643 6.86 12.59 -2.66
C ASP A 643 5.80 12.99 -1.61
N TYR A 644 6.24 13.39 -0.43
CA TYR A 644 5.36 13.74 0.69
C TYR A 644 4.28 14.78 0.34
N GLN A 645 4.62 15.77 -0.49
CA GLN A 645 3.66 16.79 -0.93
C GLN A 645 2.66 16.27 -1.97
N GLY A 646 2.90 15.11 -2.56
CA GLY A 646 2.08 14.50 -3.60
C GLY A 646 2.60 14.75 -5.03
N ALA A 647 3.82 15.27 -5.19
CA ALA A 647 4.44 15.43 -6.49
C ALA A 647 4.95 14.08 -7.04
N ILE A 648 4.64 13.80 -8.29
CA ILE A 648 4.93 12.53 -8.96
C ILE A 648 6.34 12.55 -9.53
N LYS A 649 7.14 11.51 -9.20
CA LYS A 649 8.50 11.33 -9.70
C LYS A 649 8.53 10.51 -11.01
N PRO A 650 9.64 10.54 -11.80
CA PRO A 650 9.78 9.76 -13.04
C PRO A 650 9.48 8.27 -12.88
N LEU A 651 9.89 7.65 -11.76
CA LEU A 651 9.62 6.23 -11.48
C LEU A 651 8.16 5.87 -11.73
N HIS A 652 7.22 6.73 -11.34
CA HIS A 652 5.79 6.46 -11.56
C HIS A 652 5.47 6.13 -13.03
N TYR A 653 5.98 6.92 -13.97
CA TYR A 653 5.65 6.76 -15.39
C TYR A 653 6.35 5.58 -16.04
N PHE A 654 7.57 5.28 -15.62
CA PHE A 654 8.31 4.10 -16.11
C PHE A 654 7.76 2.81 -15.49
N ALA A 655 7.42 2.80 -14.20
CA ALA A 655 6.73 1.67 -13.58
C ALA A 655 5.33 1.46 -14.18
N ARG A 656 4.61 2.53 -14.51
CA ARG A 656 3.33 2.47 -15.23
C ARG A 656 3.46 1.74 -16.57
N ARG A 657 4.52 1.99 -17.35
CA ARG A 657 4.79 1.27 -18.60
C ARG A 657 5.15 -0.20 -18.36
N ALA A 658 5.97 -0.47 -17.32
CA ALA A 658 6.31 -1.83 -16.92
C ALA A 658 5.08 -2.62 -16.42
N PHE A 659 4.13 -1.95 -15.76
CA PHE A 659 2.89 -2.53 -15.24
C PHE A 659 1.70 -2.47 -16.20
N ALA A 660 1.85 -1.86 -17.37
CA ALA A 660 0.74 -1.80 -18.34
C ALA A 660 0.17 -3.22 -18.60
N PRO A 661 -1.17 -3.40 -18.62
CA PRO A 661 -1.77 -4.72 -18.83
C PRO A 661 -1.25 -5.43 -20.08
N THR A 662 -1.00 -4.66 -21.14
CA THR A 662 -0.37 -5.18 -22.35
C THR A 662 0.78 -4.25 -22.74
N THR A 663 1.98 -4.80 -22.85
CA THR A 663 3.20 -4.07 -23.23
C THR A 663 4.23 -5.01 -23.86
N SER A 664 5.26 -4.45 -24.50
CA SER A 664 6.42 -5.22 -24.90
C SER A 664 7.68 -4.72 -24.22
N VAL A 665 8.56 -5.65 -23.81
CA VAL A 665 9.71 -5.34 -22.99
C VAL A 665 10.99 -6.00 -23.53
N LEU A 666 12.11 -5.30 -23.35
CA LEU A 666 13.45 -5.82 -23.61
C LEU A 666 14.11 -6.17 -22.27
N LEU A 667 14.73 -7.33 -22.19
CA LEU A 667 15.52 -7.70 -21.02
C LEU A 667 16.99 -7.37 -21.23
N PHE A 668 17.58 -6.79 -20.20
CA PHE A 668 18.97 -6.38 -20.16
C PHE A 668 19.74 -7.18 -19.11
N ASP A 669 20.97 -7.59 -19.42
CA ASP A 669 21.93 -8.11 -18.45
C ASP A 669 22.89 -7.02 -17.96
N THR A 670 22.98 -5.94 -18.72
CA THR A 670 23.75 -4.72 -18.43
C THR A 670 23.12 -3.55 -19.16
N THR A 671 23.21 -2.37 -18.59
CA THR A 671 22.79 -1.11 -19.23
C THR A 671 23.94 -0.44 -20.00
N ASN A 672 25.16 -0.94 -19.89
CA ASN A 672 26.29 -0.51 -20.72
C ASN A 672 26.45 -1.45 -21.93
N LEU A 673 25.91 -1.04 -23.07
CA LEU A 673 25.92 -1.79 -24.34
C LEU A 673 27.05 -1.31 -25.30
N ALA A 674 27.80 -0.28 -24.89
CA ALA A 674 28.75 0.38 -25.80
C ALA A 674 29.83 -0.57 -26.34
N ARG A 675 29.99 -0.58 -27.69
CA ARG A 675 30.99 -1.36 -28.43
C ARG A 675 30.94 -2.87 -28.19
N GLN A 676 29.77 -3.40 -27.88
CA GLN A 676 29.56 -4.83 -27.63
C GLN A 676 28.61 -5.45 -28.65
N GLU A 677 28.79 -6.72 -28.90
CA GLU A 677 27.72 -7.54 -29.48
C GLU A 677 26.80 -7.96 -28.35
N VAL A 678 25.49 -7.63 -28.48
CA VAL A 678 24.52 -7.91 -27.44
C VAL A 678 23.31 -8.66 -28.02
N ILE A 679 22.72 -9.48 -27.17
CA ILE A 679 21.45 -10.15 -27.44
C ILE A 679 20.47 -9.68 -26.37
N LEU A 680 19.40 -9.00 -26.79
CA LEU A 680 18.34 -8.51 -25.91
C LEU A 680 17.10 -9.38 -26.17
N PRO A 681 16.70 -10.23 -25.20
CA PRO A 681 15.44 -10.97 -25.29
C PRO A 681 14.26 -10.00 -25.31
N TYR A 682 13.37 -10.12 -26.28
CA TYR A 682 12.21 -9.28 -26.50
C TYR A 682 10.94 -10.06 -26.23
N TYR A 683 10.10 -9.56 -25.34
CA TYR A 683 8.88 -10.25 -24.87
C TYR A 683 7.63 -9.39 -25.05
N LEU A 684 6.51 -10.08 -25.31
CA LEU A 684 5.17 -9.59 -25.09
C LEU A 684 4.73 -9.95 -23.67
N LEU A 685 4.16 -9.00 -22.96
CA LEU A 685 3.44 -9.17 -21.69
C LEU A 685 1.97 -8.83 -21.94
N ASN A 686 1.04 -9.73 -21.65
CA ASN A 686 -0.39 -9.55 -21.95
C ASN A 686 -1.30 -10.13 -20.87
N ASP A 687 -1.73 -9.28 -19.94
CA ASP A 687 -2.72 -9.61 -18.93
C ASP A 687 -4.17 -9.40 -19.44
N ASP A 688 -4.34 -8.73 -20.59
CA ASP A 688 -5.63 -8.49 -21.24
C ASP A 688 -6.01 -9.68 -22.14
N THR A 689 -6.78 -10.60 -21.60
CA THR A 689 -7.24 -11.79 -22.34
C THR A 689 -8.13 -11.45 -23.53
N THR A 690 -8.68 -10.23 -23.63
CA THR A 690 -9.50 -9.79 -24.76
C THR A 690 -8.68 -9.63 -26.05
N LEU A 691 -7.35 -9.52 -25.92
CA LEU A 691 -6.41 -9.43 -27.04
C LEU A 691 -5.95 -10.79 -27.55
N ASN A 692 -6.22 -11.87 -26.83
CA ASN A 692 -5.86 -13.22 -27.25
C ASN A 692 -6.51 -13.56 -28.60
N GLY A 693 -5.71 -14.14 -29.50
CA GLY A 693 -6.14 -14.49 -30.86
C GLY A 693 -6.22 -13.30 -31.83
N LYS A 694 -6.01 -12.06 -31.40
CA LYS A 694 -6.01 -10.89 -32.29
C LYS A 694 -4.61 -10.61 -32.81
N GLN A 695 -4.50 -10.43 -34.15
CA GLN A 695 -3.22 -10.08 -34.76
C GLN A 695 -2.79 -8.67 -34.37
N MET A 696 -1.52 -8.52 -33.96
CA MET A 696 -0.85 -7.26 -33.68
C MET A 696 0.58 -7.25 -34.18
N LYS A 697 1.25 -6.13 -34.08
CA LYS A 697 2.66 -5.97 -34.45
C LYS A 697 3.42 -5.40 -33.28
N ALA A 698 4.65 -5.89 -33.09
CA ALA A 698 5.63 -5.28 -32.22
C ALA A 698 6.71 -4.61 -33.09
N HIS A 699 6.88 -3.31 -32.94
CA HIS A 699 7.84 -2.51 -33.71
C HIS A 699 8.94 -2.02 -32.78
N LEU A 700 10.18 -2.41 -33.06
CA LEU A 700 11.37 -2.02 -32.29
C LEU A 700 12.29 -1.18 -33.17
N THR A 701 12.67 0.00 -32.63
CA THR A 701 13.71 0.86 -33.22
C THR A 701 14.80 1.15 -32.21
N VAL A 702 16.07 1.23 -32.68
CA VAL A 702 17.23 1.63 -31.87
C VAL A 702 17.86 2.86 -32.49
N TRP A 703 18.12 3.86 -31.67
CA TRP A 703 18.66 5.15 -32.09
C TRP A 703 19.94 5.49 -31.31
N ASN A 704 20.94 6.03 -31.99
CA ASN A 704 22.15 6.50 -31.35
C ASN A 704 22.02 7.98 -30.87
N HIS A 705 23.03 8.53 -30.19
CA HIS A 705 23.04 9.92 -29.69
C HIS A 705 22.92 10.98 -30.80
N ARG A 706 23.30 10.63 -32.04
CA ARG A 706 23.12 11.48 -33.23
C ARG A 706 21.72 11.43 -33.81
N MET A 707 20.84 10.67 -33.13
CA MET A 707 19.47 10.42 -33.61
C MET A 707 19.43 9.78 -35.00
N GLU A 708 20.36 8.86 -35.27
CA GLU A 708 20.36 7.98 -36.42
C GLU A 708 19.75 6.64 -36.01
N CYS A 709 18.79 6.14 -36.77
CA CYS A 709 18.19 4.82 -36.55
C CYS A 709 19.17 3.73 -36.99
N VAL A 710 19.69 2.97 -36.03
CA VAL A 710 20.70 1.92 -36.27
C VAL A 710 20.11 0.51 -36.33
N TYR A 711 18.86 0.35 -35.92
CA TYR A 711 18.08 -0.87 -36.01
C TYR A 711 16.60 -0.54 -36.14
N ASP A 712 15.87 -1.23 -37.02
CA ASP A 712 14.45 -1.09 -37.25
C ASP A 712 13.86 -2.46 -37.64
N SER A 713 12.92 -2.98 -36.88
CA SER A 713 12.28 -4.26 -37.17
C SER A 713 10.86 -4.34 -36.65
N THR A 714 10.00 -5.00 -37.43
CA THR A 714 8.60 -5.25 -37.04
C THR A 714 8.31 -6.75 -37.01
N PHE A 715 7.73 -7.21 -35.93
CA PHE A 715 7.34 -8.60 -35.68
C PHE A 715 5.82 -8.71 -35.68
N THR A 716 5.27 -9.66 -36.41
CA THR A 716 3.84 -9.97 -36.35
C THR A 716 3.61 -11.04 -35.28
N LEU A 717 2.62 -10.86 -34.45
CA LEU A 717 2.30 -11.74 -33.31
C LEU A 717 0.79 -11.88 -33.11
N VAL A 718 0.40 -12.96 -32.47
CA VAL A 718 -0.99 -13.25 -32.08
C VAL A 718 -0.95 -13.75 -30.63
N PRO A 719 -1.27 -12.92 -29.65
CA PRO A 719 -1.20 -13.30 -28.24
C PRO A 719 -2.01 -14.53 -27.90
N LYS A 720 -1.45 -15.45 -27.11
CA LYS A 720 -2.08 -16.68 -26.64
C LYS A 720 -2.01 -16.85 -25.13
N GLN A 721 -1.00 -16.25 -24.50
CA GLN A 721 -0.71 -16.37 -23.06
C GLN A 721 -0.17 -15.07 -22.50
N MET A 722 0.03 -15.02 -21.18
CA MET A 722 0.45 -13.79 -20.49
C MET A 722 1.87 -13.34 -20.85
N VAL A 723 2.77 -14.27 -21.15
CA VAL A 723 4.17 -13.99 -21.50
C VAL A 723 4.57 -14.76 -22.73
N GLU A 724 5.02 -14.07 -23.77
CA GLU A 724 5.49 -14.69 -25.00
C GLU A 724 6.79 -14.04 -25.47
N LYS A 725 7.80 -14.87 -25.78
CA LYS A 725 9.03 -14.36 -26.36
C LYS A 725 8.77 -14.02 -27.83
N ILE A 726 9.02 -12.77 -28.22
CA ILE A 726 8.86 -12.29 -29.60
C ILE A 726 10.10 -12.64 -30.41
N ALA A 727 11.30 -12.31 -29.92
CA ALA A 727 12.56 -12.52 -30.61
C ALA A 727 13.77 -12.38 -29.68
N ASP A 728 14.95 -12.77 -30.15
CA ASP A 728 16.24 -12.33 -29.61
C ASP A 728 16.80 -11.24 -30.51
N ILE A 729 16.84 -10.01 -30.00
CA ILE A 729 17.34 -8.84 -30.74
C ILE A 729 18.86 -8.84 -30.71
N LYS A 730 19.49 -9.02 -31.83
CA LYS A 730 20.94 -9.02 -31.96
C LYS A 730 21.40 -7.65 -32.47
N LEU A 731 22.23 -6.98 -31.70
CA LEU A 731 22.91 -5.76 -32.07
C LEU A 731 24.41 -6.02 -32.13
N ASN A 732 25.05 -5.64 -33.22
CA ASN A 732 26.49 -5.79 -33.36
C ASN A 732 27.26 -4.58 -32.80
N ALA A 733 28.57 -4.71 -32.63
CA ALA A 733 29.44 -3.70 -32.07
C ALA A 733 29.42 -2.35 -32.82
N THR A 734 29.05 -2.34 -34.11
CA THR A 734 28.96 -1.08 -34.87
C THR A 734 27.65 -0.35 -34.60
N GLN A 735 26.60 -1.07 -34.25
CA GLN A 735 25.31 -0.49 -33.85
C GLN A 735 25.33 0.05 -32.41
N THR A 736 26.20 -0.52 -31.56
CA THR A 736 26.33 -0.16 -30.14
C THR A 736 27.50 0.79 -29.84
N THR A 737 28.12 1.41 -30.84
CA THR A 737 29.29 2.32 -30.67
C THR A 737 28.96 3.67 -30.04
N SER A 738 27.72 3.98 -29.87
CA SER A 738 27.23 5.28 -29.37
C SER A 738 27.52 5.50 -27.89
N GLU A 739 27.72 6.77 -27.50
CA GLU A 739 27.72 7.19 -26.09
C GLU A 739 26.36 7.01 -25.45
N MET A 740 25.28 7.27 -26.19
CA MET A 740 23.89 7.00 -25.77
C MET A 740 23.20 6.13 -26.82
N LEU A 741 22.45 5.16 -26.34
CA LEU A 741 21.53 4.36 -27.15
C LEU A 741 20.13 4.49 -26.58
N TYR A 742 19.17 4.70 -27.48
CA TYR A 742 17.75 4.72 -27.16
C TYR A 742 17.04 3.59 -27.88
N LEU A 743 16.26 2.81 -27.15
CA LEU A 743 15.53 1.68 -27.71
C LEU A 743 14.03 1.95 -27.47
N LYS A 744 13.25 1.98 -28.53
CA LYS A 744 11.79 2.19 -28.43
C LYS A 744 11.04 0.99 -28.98
N THR A 745 10.03 0.57 -28.26
CA THR A 745 9.13 -0.52 -28.68
C THR A 745 7.67 -0.05 -28.64
N ASP A 746 6.96 -0.27 -29.76
CA ASP A 746 5.54 -0.01 -29.91
C ASP A 746 4.80 -1.32 -30.12
N LEU A 747 3.74 -1.56 -29.37
CA LEU A 747 2.72 -2.54 -29.73
C LEU A 747 1.63 -1.85 -30.56
N ILE A 748 1.38 -2.41 -31.73
CA ILE A 748 0.46 -1.85 -32.71
C ILE A 748 -0.69 -2.84 -32.90
N GLY A 749 -1.87 -2.44 -32.52
CA GLY A 749 -3.10 -3.23 -32.68
C GLY A 749 -3.77 -3.05 -34.05
N THR A 750 -5.00 -3.49 -34.14
CA THR A 750 -5.83 -3.33 -35.34
C THR A 750 -5.96 -1.86 -35.74
N GLY A 751 -5.98 -1.59 -37.05
CA GLY A 751 -6.06 -0.23 -37.59
C GLY A 751 -4.77 0.58 -37.44
N ASN A 752 -3.61 -0.06 -37.22
CA ASN A 752 -2.31 0.56 -37.01
C ASN A 752 -2.26 1.53 -35.80
N LYS A 753 -3.10 1.33 -34.80
CA LYS A 753 -3.10 2.11 -33.57
C LYS A 753 -2.04 1.59 -32.59
N VAL A 754 -1.15 2.48 -32.12
CA VAL A 754 -0.25 2.15 -31.01
C VAL A 754 -1.09 1.97 -29.74
N ILE A 755 -1.02 0.78 -29.16
CA ILE A 755 -1.75 0.42 -27.93
C ILE A 755 -0.87 0.49 -26.68
N ALA A 756 0.45 0.30 -26.87
CA ALA A 756 1.44 0.51 -25.82
C ALA A 756 2.76 0.98 -26.44
N ARG A 757 3.43 1.90 -25.77
CA ARG A 757 4.79 2.35 -26.10
C ARG A 757 5.65 2.23 -24.86
N ASN A 758 6.80 1.57 -24.99
CA ASN A 758 7.85 1.54 -24.00
C ASN A 758 9.17 2.00 -24.62
N TRP A 759 10.09 2.54 -23.84
CA TRP A 759 11.37 2.98 -24.35
C TRP A 759 12.45 2.95 -23.26
N TYR A 760 13.69 2.77 -23.69
CA TYR A 760 14.87 2.58 -22.86
C TYR A 760 15.98 3.52 -23.30
N PHE A 761 16.90 3.75 -22.39
CA PHE A 761 18.14 4.45 -22.68
C PHE A 761 19.30 3.68 -22.02
N SER A 762 20.43 3.59 -22.71
CA SER A 762 21.60 2.82 -22.30
C SER A 762 22.87 3.63 -22.50
N ASN A 763 24.00 3.18 -21.92
CA ASN A 763 25.30 3.80 -21.99
C ASN A 763 25.40 5.16 -21.24
N TYR A 764 24.47 5.44 -20.33
CA TYR A 764 24.49 6.66 -19.52
C TYR A 764 25.69 6.71 -18.55
N GLU A 765 26.24 5.54 -18.20
CA GLU A 765 27.42 5.40 -17.33
C GLU A 765 28.75 5.81 -18.02
N THR A 766 28.76 6.00 -19.34
CA THR A 766 29.99 6.32 -20.09
C THR A 766 30.56 7.69 -19.73
N ARG A 767 29.69 8.65 -19.45
CA ARG A 767 30.04 9.99 -18.98
C ARG A 767 28.83 10.71 -18.40
N GLN A 768 29.01 11.40 -17.27
CA GLN A 768 27.95 12.22 -16.66
C GLN A 768 27.40 13.26 -17.64
N GLY A 769 26.09 13.41 -17.66
CA GLY A 769 25.39 14.40 -18.49
C GLY A 769 25.24 14.01 -19.96
N VAL A 770 25.83 12.90 -20.42
CA VAL A 770 25.74 12.44 -21.82
C VAL A 770 24.30 12.30 -22.31
N LEU A 771 23.37 12.01 -21.41
CA LEU A 771 21.93 11.93 -21.67
C LEU A 771 21.37 13.22 -22.32
N LEU A 772 21.88 14.38 -21.94
CA LEU A 772 21.42 15.69 -22.39
C LEU A 772 22.16 16.20 -23.65
N GLU A 773 23.11 15.45 -24.20
CA GLU A 773 23.97 15.84 -25.32
C GLU A 773 23.52 15.24 -26.67
N SER A 774 22.43 14.49 -26.67
CA SER A 774 21.92 13.94 -27.93
C SER A 774 21.46 15.02 -28.89
N LYS A 775 21.49 14.73 -30.21
CA LYS A 775 21.11 15.68 -31.25
C LYS A 775 19.79 16.36 -30.94
N ALA A 776 19.81 17.67 -30.97
CA ALA A 776 18.70 18.50 -30.52
C ALA A 776 17.46 18.37 -31.40
N SER A 777 16.30 18.16 -30.80
CA SER A 777 14.99 18.18 -31.43
C SER A 777 14.24 19.48 -31.14
N GLU A 778 13.19 19.73 -31.91
CA GLU A 778 12.28 20.87 -31.76
C GLU A 778 10.87 20.36 -31.44
N VAL A 779 10.33 20.83 -30.32
CA VAL A 779 9.00 20.43 -29.83
C VAL A 779 8.16 21.67 -29.57
N VAL A 780 6.92 21.61 -29.99
CA VAL A 780 5.93 22.67 -29.74
C VAL A 780 4.76 22.12 -28.91
N MET A 781 4.20 22.98 -28.08
CA MET A 781 3.08 22.67 -27.22
C MET A 781 1.89 23.61 -27.44
N LYS A 782 0.68 23.04 -27.48
CA LYS A 782 -0.59 23.80 -27.51
C LYS A 782 -1.50 23.30 -26.38
N LYS A 783 -2.16 24.21 -25.70
CA LYS A 783 -3.11 23.93 -24.61
C LYS A 783 -4.55 24.07 -25.13
N LYS A 784 -5.41 23.06 -24.88
CA LYS A 784 -6.82 23.03 -25.28
C LYS A 784 -7.68 22.34 -24.24
N GLY A 785 -8.39 23.12 -23.42
CA GLY A 785 -9.13 22.56 -22.26
C GLY A 785 -8.17 21.84 -21.31
N ASN A 786 -8.49 20.62 -20.93
CA ASN A 786 -7.62 19.76 -20.10
C ASN A 786 -6.55 19.00 -20.91
N ARG A 787 -6.38 19.29 -22.20
CA ARG A 787 -5.46 18.60 -23.12
C ARG A 787 -4.24 19.46 -23.41
N ILE A 788 -3.09 18.83 -23.35
CA ILE A 788 -1.81 19.35 -23.83
C ILE A 788 -1.47 18.57 -25.11
N ILE A 789 -1.43 19.29 -26.24
CA ILE A 789 -1.09 18.76 -27.55
C ILE A 789 0.38 19.09 -27.81
N ILE A 790 1.20 18.07 -28.02
CA ILE A 790 2.65 18.19 -28.17
C ILE A 790 3.02 17.63 -29.54
N THR A 791 3.75 18.42 -30.33
CA THR A 791 4.20 18.02 -31.66
C THR A 791 5.72 18.11 -31.74
N ASN A 792 6.36 17.03 -32.18
CA ASN A 792 7.77 17.03 -32.56
C ASN A 792 7.87 17.54 -34.02
N LEU A 793 8.59 18.63 -34.21
CA LEU A 793 8.80 19.22 -35.56
C LEU A 793 10.03 18.67 -36.28
N SER A 794 10.84 17.86 -35.58
CA SER A 794 12.13 17.37 -36.13
C SER A 794 11.95 16.10 -36.96
N ASN A 795 12.94 15.82 -37.83
CA ASN A 795 13.09 14.57 -38.60
C ASN A 795 13.67 13.42 -37.76
N HIS A 796 13.74 13.55 -36.44
CA HIS A 796 14.23 12.55 -35.50
C HIS A 796 13.49 12.67 -34.17
N PRO A 797 13.56 11.66 -33.29
CA PRO A 797 12.77 11.62 -32.07
C PRO A 797 13.06 12.77 -31.09
N ALA A 798 12.02 13.17 -30.35
CA ALA A 798 12.16 13.92 -29.11
C ALA A 798 12.05 12.97 -27.91
N VAL A 799 13.03 13.02 -27.02
CA VAL A 799 13.23 12.00 -25.97
C VAL A 799 13.00 12.59 -24.59
N GLY A 800 12.35 11.83 -23.73
CA GLY A 800 12.12 12.22 -22.35
C GLY A 800 11.32 13.51 -22.24
N VAL A 801 10.32 13.71 -23.11
CA VAL A 801 9.48 14.90 -23.10
C VAL A 801 8.67 14.93 -21.84
N THR A 802 8.85 16.00 -21.06
CA THR A 802 8.37 16.13 -19.69
C THR A 802 7.45 17.33 -19.55
N LEU A 803 6.31 17.13 -18.92
CA LEU A 803 5.44 18.21 -18.46
C LEU A 803 5.66 18.44 -16.98
N SER A 804 5.70 19.69 -16.58
CA SER A 804 5.68 20.13 -15.19
C SER A 804 4.61 21.22 -15.00
N ALA A 805 4.22 21.49 -13.77
CA ALA A 805 3.32 22.58 -13.44
C ALA A 805 3.89 23.35 -12.23
N PRO A 806 4.78 24.33 -12.46
CA PRO A 806 5.38 25.11 -11.37
C PRO A 806 4.32 25.74 -10.45
N GLY A 807 4.50 25.59 -9.14
CA GLY A 807 3.55 26.01 -8.12
C GLY A 807 2.37 25.07 -7.89
N TYR A 808 2.24 24.02 -8.70
CA TYR A 808 1.14 23.03 -8.62
C TYR A 808 1.62 21.58 -8.60
N ALA A 809 2.92 21.33 -8.40
CA ALA A 809 3.50 19.98 -8.50
C ALA A 809 2.76 18.96 -7.63
N LYS A 810 2.36 19.34 -6.41
CA LYS A 810 1.65 18.49 -5.45
C LYS A 810 0.29 17.95 -5.93
N ILE A 811 -0.35 18.63 -6.89
CA ILE A 811 -1.64 18.21 -7.43
C ILE A 811 -1.57 17.85 -8.91
N PHE A 812 -0.46 18.17 -9.60
CA PHE A 812 -0.30 17.93 -11.02
C PHE A 812 -0.32 16.44 -11.34
N MET A 813 -1.20 16.03 -12.22
CA MET A 813 -1.42 14.64 -12.60
C MET A 813 -1.65 14.51 -14.11
N PRO A 814 -0.60 14.53 -14.93
CA PRO A 814 -0.71 14.28 -16.36
C PRO A 814 -0.98 12.79 -16.62
N SER A 815 -1.73 12.50 -17.68
CA SER A 815 -2.06 11.12 -18.07
C SER A 815 -0.84 10.31 -18.53
N ASP A 816 0.24 10.96 -18.94
CA ASP A 816 1.57 10.40 -19.20
C ASP A 816 2.64 11.48 -19.06
N ASN A 817 3.90 11.07 -18.88
CA ASN A 817 5.04 11.97 -18.79
C ASN A 817 6.34 11.23 -19.15
N TYR A 818 7.45 11.94 -19.32
CA TYR A 818 8.72 11.35 -19.77
C TYR A 818 8.50 10.51 -21.03
N VAL A 819 7.83 11.09 -22.03
CA VAL A 819 7.39 10.38 -23.23
C VAL A 819 8.42 10.46 -24.34
N TRP A 820 8.38 9.48 -25.23
CA TRP A 820 9.04 9.48 -26.53
C TRP A 820 8.06 9.98 -27.59
N ILE A 821 8.51 10.89 -28.46
CA ILE A 821 7.69 11.38 -29.57
C ILE A 821 8.47 11.18 -30.86
N ASP A 822 7.92 10.37 -31.77
CA ASP A 822 8.52 10.05 -33.06
C ASP A 822 8.66 11.31 -33.96
N PRO A 823 9.49 11.26 -35.04
CA PRO A 823 9.57 12.35 -35.99
C PRO A 823 8.17 12.75 -36.50
N HIS A 824 7.88 14.06 -36.44
CA HIS A 824 6.60 14.67 -36.90
C HIS A 824 5.34 14.14 -36.18
N GLU A 825 5.48 13.34 -35.13
CA GLU A 825 4.35 12.81 -34.34
C GLU A 825 3.74 13.92 -33.50
N THR A 826 2.41 13.86 -33.37
CA THR A 826 1.63 14.67 -32.43
C THR A 826 0.96 13.76 -31.43
N ILE A 827 1.21 14.01 -30.14
CA ILE A 827 0.57 13.29 -29.04
C ILE A 827 -0.33 14.23 -28.23
N THR A 828 -1.22 13.65 -27.43
CA THR A 828 -2.07 14.41 -26.52
C THR A 828 -1.95 13.82 -25.11
N ILE A 829 -1.59 14.67 -24.17
CA ILE A 829 -1.56 14.35 -22.74
C ILE A 829 -2.68 15.15 -22.05
N THR A 830 -3.49 14.49 -21.23
CA THR A 830 -4.51 15.18 -20.42
C THR A 830 -3.95 15.49 -19.04
N THR A 831 -4.36 16.60 -18.45
CA THR A 831 -3.97 16.98 -17.09
C THR A 831 -5.06 17.79 -16.42
N ASN A 832 -5.06 17.80 -15.10
CA ASN A 832 -5.95 18.58 -14.24
C ASN A 832 -5.53 20.06 -14.11
N VAL A 833 -4.27 20.41 -14.44
CA VAL A 833 -3.74 21.80 -14.34
C VAL A 833 -3.11 22.23 -15.67
N PRO A 834 -3.86 22.31 -16.78
CA PRO A 834 -3.31 22.55 -18.11
C PRO A 834 -2.71 23.96 -18.28
N GLN A 835 -3.28 24.96 -17.60
CA GLN A 835 -2.84 26.36 -17.79
C GLN A 835 -1.43 26.62 -17.26
N SER A 836 -1.06 25.95 -16.18
CA SER A 836 0.27 26.06 -15.56
C SER A 836 1.30 25.09 -16.16
N ALA A 837 0.90 24.21 -17.10
CA ALA A 837 1.82 23.24 -17.68
C ALA A 837 2.95 23.92 -18.45
N ALA A 838 4.18 23.49 -18.16
CA ALA A 838 5.40 23.81 -18.88
C ALA A 838 5.98 22.52 -19.48
N ILE A 839 6.80 22.64 -20.53
CA ILE A 839 7.37 21.51 -21.24
C ILE A 839 8.90 21.59 -21.27
N ASP A 840 9.55 20.47 -21.09
CA ASP A 840 10.97 20.24 -21.28
C ASP A 840 11.23 18.88 -21.95
N TRP A 841 12.42 18.63 -22.48
CA TRP A 841 12.83 17.32 -23.03
C TRP A 841 14.34 17.16 -23.03
N TRP A 842 14.83 15.95 -22.96
CA TRP A 842 16.24 15.67 -22.73
C TRP A 842 17.15 16.15 -23.88
N ASN A 843 16.75 15.92 -25.11
CA ASN A 843 17.49 16.35 -26.30
C ASN A 843 17.02 17.70 -26.87
N ARG A 844 16.72 18.67 -26.02
CA ARG A 844 16.48 20.04 -26.44
C ARG A 844 17.79 20.78 -26.73
N LYS A 845 17.72 21.79 -27.57
CA LYS A 845 18.86 22.69 -27.73
C LYS A 845 19.12 23.42 -26.42
N ARG A 846 20.31 23.21 -25.84
CA ARG A 846 20.78 23.93 -24.65
C ARG A 846 21.74 25.01 -25.10
N PHE A 847 21.56 26.24 -24.64
CA PHE A 847 22.38 27.37 -25.02
C PHE A 847 23.57 27.49 -24.08
#